data_0904ff7c5decd7f0f12ba9313382f16d
#
_entry.id   0904ff7c5decd7f0f12ba9313382f16d
#
_cell.length_a   1.000
_cell.length_b   1.000
_cell.length_c   1.000
_cell.angle_alpha   90.00
_cell.angle_beta   90.00
_cell.angle_gamma   90.00
#
_symmetry.space_group_name_H-M   'P 1'
#
loop_
_entity.id
_entity.type
_entity.pdbx_description
1 polymer ?
#
loop_
_entity_poly.entity_id
_entity_poly.type
_entity_poly.pdbx_seq_one_letter_code
_entity_poly.pdbx_strand_id
1 'polypeptide(L)'
;MAEKQYTRQAQEALNMARKIAAELKHPYVGTEHLLFGLKRVFTGVAGQVLDKNKVDEEQMEKAMDILVSAPEAAKKERKHLEYSPRLRYILEESQNEAAQLASEKVGTEHLLLAMLKDGDCVATRMLMTLNVNIQKLFQDLLLAAGIDPKEYMENQKDGETVGGIIYQYSTDLTQEAREGKLDPVIGREKEIARIMEILSRRTKNNPCLVGEPGVGKTAIVEGLARQIAEGIVPESMKDKRIMVLDLPGMIAGSKYRGEFEERMKKLIREVKTAGNIILFLDELHTIIGAGGAEGAIDASNILKPSLARGEMQLIGATTLTEYRKYIEKDAALERRFQPVTVEEPTEDECVRILEGLKEKYEAHHDVEIEEDALKAAVHMSCRYINDRFLPDKAIDVLDESCSKVKLRGFKVPENIVGTEIRCGKLEQEKEVALKAGDIEKASELHREQKEAEKKLEQAKKRFNKKNEKKKVPVTEEDVADVISMWTRIPVTRLNESESERLKKLDKTLEKRVIGQEEAIQALSKAVKRGRVGLKDPARPIGSFLFLGPTGVGKTELSKALAEALFGNEEDMIRVDMSEYMEKHSVSKMIGSPPGYVGHEDGGQLSEKVRRNPYSVILFDEIEKAHPDVFNILLQVLDDGHITDSQGRKVDFRNTVIIMTSNAGAKAIIEPKKLGFTQQEDQKADYKRMKANVMDEVKQLFRPEFLNRIDEIIVFHPLNEDNMKKIVGLMCKEVVQRAKEQLEITLVVRDSVKKYIVETGSDKKYGARPLRRAVQSQLEDKLAEALLNGEIKRGDHVEAGISKKEIKFTVREINN
;
A
#
# COMPACT_ATOMS: atom_id res chain seq x y z
N MET A 1 -0.09 -27.00 28.41
CA MET A 1 0.42 -27.66 29.62
C MET A 1 -0.73 -27.86 30.59
N ALA A 2 -0.80 -29.02 31.33
CA ALA A 2 -1.85 -29.23 32.31
C ALA A 2 -1.65 -28.21 33.45
N GLU A 3 -2.69 -27.45 33.84
CA GLU A 3 -2.64 -26.54 35.00
C GLU A 3 -2.19 -27.28 36.25
N LYS A 4 -1.06 -26.90 36.84
CA LYS A 4 -0.59 -27.45 38.10
C LYS A 4 -1.48 -26.95 39.24
N GLN A 5 -1.92 -27.87 40.09
CA GLN A 5 -2.70 -27.51 41.26
C GLN A 5 -1.84 -26.82 42.34
N TYR A 6 -2.45 -25.89 43.06
CA TYR A 6 -1.82 -25.18 44.16
C TYR A 6 -1.74 -26.08 45.41
N THR A 7 -0.72 -25.87 46.23
CA THR A 7 -0.67 -26.48 47.58
C THR A 7 -1.75 -25.88 48.47
N ARG A 8 -2.13 -26.57 49.54
CA ARG A 8 -3.13 -26.08 50.51
C ARG A 8 -2.77 -24.69 51.03
N GLN A 9 -1.50 -24.47 51.35
CA GLN A 9 -0.97 -23.21 51.87
C GLN A 9 -1.00 -22.09 50.81
N ALA A 10 -0.66 -22.36 49.54
CA ALA A 10 -0.78 -21.39 48.45
C ALA A 10 -2.24 -21.00 48.17
N GLN A 11 -3.14 -21.97 48.29
CA GLN A 11 -4.59 -21.71 48.10
C GLN A 11 -5.16 -20.90 49.27
N GLU A 12 -4.66 -21.13 50.50
CA GLU A 12 -4.99 -20.33 51.68
C GLU A 12 -4.50 -18.89 51.55
N ALA A 13 -3.28 -18.66 51.06
CA ALA A 13 -2.73 -17.35 50.78
C ALA A 13 -3.54 -16.59 49.71
N LEU A 14 -3.95 -17.25 48.66
CA LEU A 14 -4.82 -16.64 47.60
C LEU A 14 -6.22 -16.29 48.16
N ASN A 15 -6.80 -17.13 49.03
CA ASN A 15 -8.07 -16.85 49.66
C ASN A 15 -7.96 -15.69 50.66
N MET A 16 -6.84 -15.61 51.36
CA MET A 16 -6.53 -14.47 52.28
C MET A 16 -6.37 -13.19 51.50
N ALA A 17 -5.66 -13.20 50.35
CA ALA A 17 -5.52 -12.05 49.45
C ALA A 17 -6.89 -11.50 48.99
N ARG A 18 -7.83 -12.39 48.68
CA ARG A 18 -9.21 -12.00 48.30
C ARG A 18 -9.95 -11.35 49.47
N LYS A 19 -9.81 -11.89 50.68
CA LYS A 19 -10.43 -11.31 51.90
C LYS A 19 -9.89 -9.92 52.18
N ILE A 20 -8.57 -9.74 52.13
CA ILE A 20 -7.90 -8.47 52.36
C ILE A 20 -8.33 -7.42 51.32
N ALA A 21 -8.37 -7.79 50.04
CA ALA A 21 -8.88 -6.89 49.02
C ALA A 21 -10.35 -6.50 49.22
N ALA A 22 -11.18 -7.40 49.75
CA ALA A 22 -12.57 -7.11 50.08
C ALA A 22 -12.68 -6.20 51.33
N GLU A 23 -11.90 -6.44 52.36
CA GLU A 23 -11.84 -5.62 53.61
C GLU A 23 -11.40 -4.17 53.28
N LEU A 24 -10.42 -4.03 52.39
CA LEU A 24 -9.91 -2.72 51.94
C LEU A 24 -10.76 -2.06 50.87
N LYS A 25 -11.85 -2.73 50.43
CA LYS A 25 -12.78 -2.27 49.36
C LYS A 25 -12.08 -1.94 48.04
N HIS A 26 -11.02 -2.65 47.70
CA HIS A 26 -10.34 -2.50 46.43
C HIS A 26 -11.13 -3.15 45.31
N PRO A 27 -11.06 -2.60 44.06
CA PRO A 27 -11.87 -3.08 42.93
C PRO A 27 -11.41 -4.43 42.36
N TYR A 28 -10.21 -4.87 42.66
CA TYR A 28 -9.58 -6.13 42.19
C TYR A 28 -8.58 -6.63 43.23
N VAL A 29 -8.19 -7.91 43.07
CA VAL A 29 -7.10 -8.51 43.87
C VAL A 29 -5.80 -8.28 43.13
N GLY A 30 -4.86 -7.53 43.72
CA GLY A 30 -3.55 -7.23 43.17
C GLY A 30 -2.43 -8.02 43.85
N THR A 31 -1.19 -7.79 43.41
CA THR A 31 0.03 -8.44 43.95
C THR A 31 0.31 -8.07 45.39
N GLU A 32 -0.05 -6.84 45.78
CA GLU A 32 -0.02 -6.31 47.13
C GLU A 32 -0.85 -7.19 48.09
N HIS A 33 -2.05 -7.51 47.73
CA HIS A 33 -2.93 -8.38 48.51
C HIS A 33 -2.40 -9.79 48.66
N LEU A 34 -1.76 -10.31 47.56
CA LEU A 34 -1.15 -11.63 47.60
C LEU A 34 0.07 -11.62 48.55
N LEU A 35 0.86 -10.56 48.58
CA LEU A 35 1.99 -10.44 49.52
C LEU A 35 1.52 -10.45 50.98
N PHE A 36 0.45 -9.77 51.35
CA PHE A 36 -0.20 -9.89 52.67
C PHE A 36 -0.71 -11.30 52.93
N GLY A 37 -1.35 -11.93 51.93
CA GLY A 37 -1.81 -13.31 52.08
C GLY A 37 -0.68 -14.29 52.36
N LEU A 38 0.47 -14.12 51.69
CA LEU A 38 1.66 -14.95 51.91
C LEU A 38 2.28 -14.71 53.29
N LYS A 39 2.28 -13.47 53.78
CA LYS A 39 2.79 -13.10 55.12
C LYS A 39 1.94 -13.72 56.24
N ARG A 40 0.60 -13.69 56.10
CA ARG A 40 -0.31 -14.27 57.11
C ARG A 40 -0.34 -15.79 57.17
N VAL A 41 0.13 -16.47 56.11
CA VAL A 41 0.24 -17.94 56.11
C VAL A 41 1.61 -18.36 56.62
N PHE A 42 1.81 -18.31 57.92
CA PHE A 42 3.07 -18.63 58.60
C PHE A 42 3.54 -20.11 58.40
N THR A 43 2.66 -20.99 58.03
CA THR A 43 2.99 -22.39 57.77
C THR A 43 3.63 -22.61 56.38
N GLY A 44 3.57 -21.59 55.50
CA GLY A 44 4.19 -21.59 54.19
C GLY A 44 5.62 -21.09 54.20
N VAL A 45 6.45 -21.58 53.25
CA VAL A 45 7.86 -21.18 53.12
C VAL A 45 8.00 -19.67 52.91
N ALA A 46 7.15 -19.06 52.09
CA ALA A 46 7.16 -17.62 51.85
C ALA A 46 6.91 -16.81 53.13
N GLY A 47 5.93 -17.19 53.93
CA GLY A 47 5.61 -16.52 55.20
C GLY A 47 6.76 -16.54 56.18
N GLN A 48 7.42 -17.68 56.34
CA GLN A 48 8.62 -17.86 57.23
C GLN A 48 9.78 -16.98 56.76
N VAL A 49 10.04 -16.91 55.45
CA VAL A 49 11.13 -16.09 54.88
C VAL A 49 10.87 -14.60 55.01
N LEU A 50 9.62 -14.19 54.79
CA LEU A 50 9.20 -12.80 55.00
C LEU A 50 9.36 -12.39 56.48
N ASP A 51 9.06 -13.30 57.43
CA ASP A 51 9.22 -13.06 58.86
C ASP A 51 10.71 -12.95 59.26
N LYS A 52 11.54 -13.89 58.78
CA LYS A 52 12.99 -13.84 58.96
C LYS A 52 13.63 -12.55 58.46
N ASN A 53 13.11 -11.97 57.36
CA ASN A 53 13.58 -10.71 56.83
C ASN A 53 12.89 -9.48 57.46
N LYS A 54 12.20 -9.65 58.60
CA LYS A 54 11.58 -8.59 59.42
C LYS A 54 10.56 -7.77 58.61
N VAL A 55 9.81 -8.37 57.72
CA VAL A 55 8.69 -7.72 57.02
C VAL A 55 7.52 -7.64 58.00
N ASP A 56 7.25 -6.46 58.51
CA ASP A 56 6.19 -6.21 59.49
C ASP A 56 4.89 -5.82 58.81
N GLU A 57 3.74 -6.36 59.28
CA GLU A 57 2.44 -6.18 58.69
C GLU A 57 1.93 -4.74 58.83
N GLU A 58 2.17 -4.08 59.97
CA GLU A 58 1.79 -2.67 60.16
C GLU A 58 2.54 -1.73 59.18
N GLN A 59 3.80 -2.03 58.91
CA GLN A 59 4.59 -1.26 57.95
C GLN A 59 4.14 -1.55 56.50
N MET A 60 3.72 -2.76 56.19
CA MET A 60 3.13 -3.10 54.89
C MET A 60 1.83 -2.33 54.64
N GLU A 61 0.94 -2.21 55.64
CA GLU A 61 -0.28 -1.42 55.54
C GLU A 61 0.04 0.06 55.20
N LYS A 62 0.98 0.67 55.91
CA LYS A 62 1.44 2.02 55.60
C LYS A 62 2.02 2.19 54.19
N ALA A 63 2.82 1.23 53.75
CA ALA A 63 3.38 1.22 52.38
C ALA A 63 2.28 1.06 51.32
N MET A 64 1.25 0.29 51.60
CA MET A 64 0.12 0.09 50.71
C MET A 64 -0.72 1.37 50.56
N ASP A 65 -0.98 2.09 51.64
CA ASP A 65 -1.68 3.38 51.62
C ASP A 65 -0.94 4.45 50.78
N ILE A 66 0.38 4.37 50.73
CA ILE A 66 1.22 5.30 49.96
C ILE A 66 1.21 4.91 48.44
N LEU A 67 1.30 3.62 48.15
CA LEU A 67 1.49 3.13 46.78
C LEU A 67 0.18 2.88 46.02
N VAL A 68 -0.92 2.61 46.73
CA VAL A 68 -2.21 2.27 46.14
C VAL A 68 -3.26 3.27 46.57
N SER A 69 -3.38 4.37 45.81
CA SER A 69 -4.47 5.36 46.05
C SER A 69 -5.79 4.75 45.70
N ALA A 70 -6.72 4.59 46.65
CA ALA A 70 -8.07 4.14 46.41
C ALA A 70 -8.85 5.18 45.59
N PRO A 71 -9.38 4.88 44.40
CA PRO A 71 -10.25 5.82 43.70
C PRO A 71 -11.58 5.94 44.45
N GLU A 72 -12.03 7.16 44.77
CA GLU A 72 -13.28 7.48 45.48
C GLU A 72 -14.57 6.93 44.82
N ALA A 73 -14.48 6.36 43.61
CA ALA A 73 -15.64 5.94 42.81
C ALA A 73 -16.09 4.48 43.00
N ALA A 74 -15.44 3.66 43.82
CA ALA A 74 -15.74 2.21 43.91
C ALA A 74 -16.60 1.81 45.13
N LYS A 75 -17.73 2.49 45.39
CA LYS A 75 -18.68 2.16 46.48
C LYS A 75 -19.76 1.14 46.12
N LYS A 76 -19.53 0.23 45.17
CA LYS A 76 -20.49 -0.87 44.95
C LYS A 76 -19.83 -2.20 45.32
N GLU A 77 -20.42 -2.85 46.33
CA GLU A 77 -20.09 -4.23 46.72
C GLU A 77 -20.20 -5.17 45.50
N ARG A 78 -19.08 -5.64 45.00
CA ARG A 78 -19.03 -6.71 43.98
C ARG A 78 -18.87 -8.05 44.71
N LYS A 79 -19.80 -8.98 44.51
CA LYS A 79 -19.79 -10.31 45.12
C LYS A 79 -18.60 -11.20 44.71
N HIS A 80 -17.89 -10.88 43.60
CA HIS A 80 -16.66 -11.55 43.18
C HIS A 80 -15.64 -10.52 42.72
N LEU A 81 -14.49 -10.51 43.41
CA LEU A 81 -13.32 -9.71 43.03
C LEU A 81 -12.46 -10.51 42.02
N GLU A 82 -12.19 -9.88 40.88
CA GLU A 82 -11.31 -10.45 39.85
C GLU A 82 -9.85 -10.16 40.18
N TYR A 83 -8.96 -11.00 39.66
CA TYR A 83 -7.52 -10.80 39.77
C TYR A 83 -7.09 -9.69 38.78
N SER A 84 -6.17 -8.82 39.22
CA SER A 84 -5.54 -7.83 38.34
C SER A 84 -4.76 -8.52 37.22
N PRO A 85 -4.59 -7.87 36.04
CA PRO A 85 -3.80 -8.45 34.95
C PRO A 85 -2.38 -8.86 35.38
N ARG A 86 -1.75 -8.05 36.24
CA ARG A 86 -0.40 -8.34 36.76
C ARG A 86 -0.38 -9.54 37.70
N LEU A 87 -1.39 -9.70 38.53
CA LEU A 87 -1.50 -10.86 39.39
C LEU A 87 -1.77 -12.13 38.58
N ARG A 88 -2.58 -12.09 37.55
CA ARG A 88 -2.75 -13.23 36.63
C ARG A 88 -1.44 -13.66 35.99
N TYR A 89 -0.64 -12.71 35.51
CA TYR A 89 0.69 -12.98 34.98
C TYR A 89 1.61 -13.69 36.03
N ILE A 90 1.65 -13.19 37.29
CA ILE A 90 2.44 -13.80 38.36
C ILE A 90 1.95 -15.21 38.68
N LEU A 91 0.65 -15.45 38.62
CA LEU A 91 0.09 -16.79 38.83
C LEU A 91 0.52 -17.78 37.73
N GLU A 92 0.56 -17.35 36.49
CA GLU A 92 1.07 -18.12 35.36
C GLU A 92 2.58 -18.38 35.52
N GLU A 93 3.36 -17.35 35.85
CA GLU A 93 4.80 -17.47 36.07
C GLU A 93 5.14 -18.37 37.24
N SER A 94 4.34 -18.36 38.30
CA SER A 94 4.51 -19.30 39.43
C SER A 94 4.32 -20.77 39.05
N GLN A 95 3.51 -21.07 37.99
CA GLN A 95 3.39 -22.44 37.46
C GLN A 95 4.64 -22.83 36.68
N ASN A 96 5.24 -21.89 35.93
CA ASN A 96 6.50 -22.10 35.24
C ASN A 96 7.64 -22.35 36.23
N GLU A 97 7.73 -21.54 37.30
CA GLU A 97 8.70 -21.75 38.38
C GLU A 97 8.56 -23.12 39.04
N ALA A 98 7.33 -23.54 39.38
CA ALA A 98 7.08 -24.85 39.91
C ALA A 98 7.45 -25.98 38.93
N ALA A 99 7.36 -25.71 37.61
CA ALA A 99 7.79 -26.71 36.60
C ALA A 99 9.31 -26.79 36.52
N GLN A 100 10.02 -25.69 36.55
CA GLN A 100 11.48 -25.59 36.52
C GLN A 100 12.11 -26.29 37.74
N LEU A 101 11.46 -26.14 38.91
CA LEU A 101 11.89 -26.74 40.18
C LEU A 101 11.39 -28.17 40.36
N ALA A 102 10.88 -28.79 39.31
CA ALA A 102 10.33 -30.16 39.33
C ALA A 102 9.29 -30.43 40.44
N SER A 103 8.59 -29.40 40.90
CA SER A 103 7.56 -29.52 41.95
C SER A 103 6.25 -29.97 41.36
N GLU A 104 5.53 -30.90 41.97
CA GLU A 104 4.22 -31.38 41.50
C GLU A 104 3.12 -30.33 41.62
N LYS A 105 3.24 -29.41 42.62
CA LYS A 105 2.24 -28.38 42.94
C LYS A 105 2.89 -27.04 43.13
N VAL A 106 2.13 -25.97 42.87
CA VAL A 106 2.57 -24.59 43.12
C VAL A 106 2.48 -24.29 44.60
N GLY A 107 3.61 -24.07 45.27
CA GLY A 107 3.70 -23.68 46.67
C GLY A 107 3.78 -22.16 46.89
N THR A 108 3.81 -21.74 48.16
CA THR A 108 3.94 -20.31 48.54
C THR A 108 5.29 -19.72 48.10
N GLU A 109 6.34 -20.55 48.08
CA GLU A 109 7.68 -20.21 47.59
C GLU A 109 7.68 -19.85 46.13
N HIS A 110 6.97 -20.57 45.27
CA HIS A 110 6.87 -20.29 43.85
C HIS A 110 6.13 -18.98 43.58
N LEU A 111 5.06 -18.69 44.33
CA LEU A 111 4.32 -17.43 44.26
C LEU A 111 5.20 -16.22 44.62
N LEU A 112 5.98 -16.33 45.71
CA LEU A 112 6.87 -15.24 46.12
C LEU A 112 8.07 -15.13 45.17
N LEU A 113 8.60 -16.24 44.66
CA LEU A 113 9.69 -16.25 43.71
C LEU A 113 9.29 -15.50 42.40
N ALA A 114 8.12 -15.83 41.87
CA ALA A 114 7.56 -15.17 40.67
C ALA A 114 7.37 -13.65 40.89
N MET A 115 6.90 -13.24 42.07
CA MET A 115 6.78 -11.80 42.39
C MET A 115 8.14 -11.10 42.48
N LEU A 116 9.15 -11.71 43.08
CA LEU A 116 10.48 -11.10 43.22
C LEU A 116 11.21 -11.02 41.88
N LYS A 117 10.99 -11.98 40.97
CA LYS A 117 11.53 -11.94 39.60
C LYS A 117 10.91 -10.83 38.73
N ASP A 118 9.62 -10.58 38.89
CA ASP A 118 8.93 -9.56 38.12
C ASP A 118 9.47 -8.14 38.38
N GLY A 119 10.06 -7.89 39.56
CA GLY A 119 10.77 -6.64 39.86
C GLY A 119 9.98 -5.35 39.84
N ASP A 120 8.90 -5.25 39.05
CA ASP A 120 8.10 -4.02 38.84
C ASP A 120 6.64 -4.16 39.34
N CYS A 121 6.32 -5.21 40.10
CA CYS A 121 4.99 -5.35 40.70
C CYS A 121 4.86 -4.52 41.98
N VAL A 122 3.61 -4.19 42.35
CA VAL A 122 3.33 -3.36 43.56
C VAL A 122 3.89 -4.05 44.82
N ALA A 123 3.81 -5.37 44.91
CA ALA A 123 4.38 -6.11 46.01
C ALA A 123 5.91 -5.91 46.19
N THR A 124 6.66 -5.95 45.07
CA THR A 124 8.12 -5.73 45.09
C THR A 124 8.45 -4.28 45.45
N ARG A 125 7.69 -3.29 44.96
CA ARG A 125 7.83 -1.89 45.34
C ARG A 125 7.52 -1.64 46.82
N MET A 126 6.55 -2.35 47.39
CA MET A 126 6.26 -2.31 48.83
C MET A 126 7.45 -2.82 49.62
N LEU A 127 8.02 -3.97 49.26
CA LEU A 127 9.20 -4.53 49.91
C LEU A 127 10.41 -3.55 49.82
N MET A 128 10.60 -2.90 48.68
CA MET A 128 11.64 -1.84 48.53
C MET A 128 11.38 -0.63 49.43
N THR A 129 10.15 -0.18 49.57
CA THR A 129 9.73 0.93 50.43
C THR A 129 10.00 0.60 51.90
N LEU A 130 9.90 -0.70 52.27
CA LEU A 130 10.24 -1.19 53.61
C LEU A 130 11.74 -1.39 53.83
N ASN A 131 12.59 -0.95 52.90
CA ASN A 131 14.04 -1.17 52.92
C ASN A 131 14.45 -2.65 53.00
N VAL A 132 13.64 -3.56 52.54
CA VAL A 132 13.98 -4.99 52.47
C VAL A 132 14.96 -5.24 51.34
N ASN A 133 16.06 -5.91 51.61
CA ASN A 133 17.01 -6.30 50.59
C ASN A 133 16.44 -7.45 49.73
N ILE A 134 15.97 -7.11 48.56
CA ILE A 134 15.32 -8.06 47.64
C ILE A 134 16.27 -9.21 47.26
N GLN A 135 17.57 -8.95 47.06
CA GLN A 135 18.53 -10.01 46.69
C GLN A 135 18.73 -11.00 47.84
N LYS A 136 18.78 -10.49 49.08
CA LYS A 136 18.89 -11.35 50.27
C LYS A 136 17.62 -12.15 50.52
N LEU A 137 16.45 -11.48 50.35
CA LEU A 137 15.15 -12.14 50.44
C LEU A 137 15.02 -13.29 49.42
N PHE A 138 15.47 -13.06 48.18
CA PHE A 138 15.50 -14.07 47.12
C PHE A 138 16.41 -15.26 47.46
N GLN A 139 17.63 -15.01 47.98
CA GLN A 139 18.56 -16.07 48.42
C GLN A 139 18.00 -16.86 49.61
N ASP A 140 17.45 -16.19 50.63
CA ASP A 140 16.81 -16.82 51.77
C ASP A 140 15.62 -17.69 51.37
N LEU A 141 14.86 -17.26 50.33
CA LEU A 141 13.71 -18.02 49.78
C LEU A 141 14.17 -19.30 49.12
N LEU A 142 15.22 -19.23 48.29
CA LEU A 142 15.77 -20.42 47.61
C LEU A 142 16.32 -21.44 48.66
N LEU A 143 17.07 -20.98 49.63
CA LEU A 143 17.58 -21.82 50.70
C LEU A 143 16.46 -22.46 51.53
N ALA A 144 15.40 -21.71 51.84
CA ALA A 144 14.25 -22.24 52.56
C ALA A 144 13.43 -23.27 51.75
N ALA A 145 13.44 -23.10 50.40
CA ALA A 145 12.86 -24.10 49.48
C ALA A 145 13.75 -25.33 49.24
N GLY A 146 14.96 -25.40 49.89
CA GLY A 146 15.89 -26.52 49.73
C GLY A 146 16.73 -26.49 48.45
N ILE A 147 16.84 -25.29 47.81
CA ILE A 147 17.55 -25.10 46.56
C ILE A 147 18.83 -24.30 46.82
N ASP A 148 19.98 -24.81 46.31
CA ASP A 148 21.23 -24.03 46.40
C ASP A 148 21.13 -22.81 45.45
N PRO A 149 21.27 -21.54 45.97
CA PRO A 149 21.22 -20.36 45.13
C PRO A 149 22.25 -20.34 44.01
N LYS A 150 23.41 -21.01 44.19
CA LYS A 150 24.43 -21.12 43.15
C LYS A 150 24.01 -22.05 42.02
N GLU A 151 23.49 -23.22 42.39
CA GLU A 151 22.99 -24.24 41.47
C GLU A 151 21.76 -23.70 40.69
N TYR A 152 20.89 -22.97 41.36
CA TYR A 152 19.77 -22.30 40.72
C TYR A 152 20.21 -21.23 39.73
N MET A 153 21.24 -20.45 40.02
CA MET A 153 21.83 -19.46 39.15
C MET A 153 22.64 -20.09 38.00
N GLU A 154 23.25 -21.26 38.20
CA GLU A 154 23.96 -22.03 37.17
C GLU A 154 23.00 -22.73 36.22
N ASN A 155 21.94 -23.34 36.73
CA ASN A 155 20.89 -23.98 35.92
C ASN A 155 20.09 -22.95 35.12
N GLN A 156 20.08 -21.69 35.50
CA GLN A 156 19.58 -20.59 34.66
C GLN A 156 20.56 -20.18 33.56
N LYS A 157 21.85 -20.53 33.65
CA LYS A 157 22.82 -20.29 32.58
C LYS A 157 22.75 -21.33 31.44
N ASP A 158 22.27 -22.52 31.75
CA ASP A 158 22.15 -23.65 30.78
C ASP A 158 20.73 -23.87 30.24
N GLY A 159 19.72 -23.26 30.88
CA GLY A 159 18.34 -23.31 30.45
C GLY A 159 17.84 -21.89 30.10
N GLU A 160 17.59 -21.61 28.85
CA GLU A 160 16.84 -20.48 28.28
C GLU A 160 16.65 -19.31 29.25
N THR A 161 17.57 -18.35 29.24
CA THR A 161 17.36 -17.01 29.80
C THR A 161 16.24 -16.32 29.03
N VAL A 162 15.00 -16.57 29.41
CA VAL A 162 13.89 -15.68 29.13
C VAL A 162 14.19 -14.39 29.92
N GLY A 163 14.84 -13.39 29.25
CA GLY A 163 15.04 -12.10 29.88
C GLY A 163 16.28 -11.28 29.50
N GLY A 164 17.15 -11.75 28.61
CA GLY A 164 18.21 -10.90 28.07
C GLY A 164 17.61 -9.83 27.13
N ILE A 165 18.19 -8.62 27.09
CA ILE A 165 17.78 -7.55 26.17
C ILE A 165 17.74 -8.06 24.72
N ILE A 166 18.62 -8.99 24.38
CA ILE A 166 18.66 -9.57 23.05
C ILE A 166 17.35 -10.27 22.69
N TYR A 167 16.74 -11.04 23.59
CA TYR A 167 15.47 -11.73 23.31
C TYR A 167 14.25 -10.82 23.41
N GLN A 168 14.38 -9.67 24.07
CA GLN A 168 13.32 -8.69 24.15
C GLN A 168 13.17 -7.89 22.85
N TYR A 169 14.29 -7.63 22.13
CA TYR A 169 14.35 -6.78 20.96
C TYR A 169 14.89 -7.49 19.72
N SER A 170 14.92 -8.82 19.70
CA SER A 170 15.31 -9.58 18.52
C SER A 170 14.56 -10.88 18.39
N THR A 171 14.40 -11.32 17.14
CA THR A 171 13.78 -12.59 16.75
C THR A 171 14.87 -13.56 16.31
N ASP A 172 14.82 -14.82 16.78
CA ASP A 172 15.77 -15.87 16.42
C ASP A 172 15.32 -16.61 15.16
N LEU A 173 15.88 -16.25 14.00
CA LEU A 173 15.59 -16.93 12.74
C LEU A 173 16.01 -18.40 12.73
N THR A 174 17.09 -18.75 13.42
CA THR A 174 17.57 -20.13 13.47
C THR A 174 16.60 -21.01 14.25
N GLN A 175 15.97 -20.45 15.28
CA GLN A 175 14.92 -21.14 16.03
C GLN A 175 13.64 -21.28 15.19
N GLU A 176 13.22 -20.24 14.50
CA GLU A 176 12.05 -20.27 13.60
C GLU A 176 12.27 -21.28 12.45
N ALA A 177 13.51 -21.37 11.93
CA ALA A 177 13.87 -22.36 10.94
C ALA A 177 13.69 -23.80 11.47
N ARG A 178 14.13 -24.08 12.72
CA ARG A 178 13.94 -25.38 13.37
C ARG A 178 12.47 -25.71 13.60
N GLU A 179 11.65 -24.72 13.85
CA GLU A 179 10.20 -24.85 14.02
C GLU A 179 9.44 -24.98 12.69
N GLY A 180 10.14 -24.84 11.54
CA GLY A 180 9.55 -24.94 10.21
C GLY A 180 8.66 -23.76 9.84
N LYS A 181 8.83 -22.61 10.48
CA LYS A 181 8.02 -21.40 10.24
C LYS A 181 8.50 -20.57 9.04
N LEU A 182 9.78 -20.71 8.66
CA LEU A 182 10.37 -19.96 7.57
C LEU A 182 9.94 -20.49 6.20
N ASP A 183 9.91 -19.60 5.22
CA ASP A 183 9.63 -19.95 3.84
C ASP A 183 10.83 -20.63 3.16
N PRO A 184 10.59 -21.49 2.15
CA PRO A 184 11.68 -22.07 1.37
C PRO A 184 12.34 -20.99 0.52
N VAL A 185 13.66 -20.90 0.57
CA VAL A 185 14.47 -19.97 -0.24
C VAL A 185 15.01 -20.70 -1.47
N ILE A 186 14.72 -20.19 -2.63
CA ILE A 186 15.01 -20.82 -3.93
C ILE A 186 15.84 -19.84 -4.78
N GLY A 187 16.88 -20.36 -5.43
CA GLY A 187 17.67 -19.62 -6.41
C GLY A 187 18.65 -18.61 -5.84
N ARG A 188 18.97 -18.66 -4.54
CA ARG A 188 19.88 -17.74 -3.84
C ARG A 188 21.13 -18.42 -3.24
N GLU A 189 21.47 -19.59 -3.75
CA GLU A 189 22.57 -20.40 -3.25
C GLU A 189 23.94 -19.69 -3.37
N LYS A 190 24.11 -18.88 -4.42
CA LYS A 190 25.36 -18.12 -4.66
C LYS A 190 25.55 -17.03 -3.63
N GLU A 191 24.50 -16.28 -3.34
CA GLU A 191 24.51 -15.19 -2.37
C GLU A 191 24.71 -15.75 -0.95
N ILE A 192 24.01 -16.84 -0.59
CA ILE A 192 24.18 -17.53 0.70
C ILE A 192 25.61 -18.02 0.86
N ALA A 193 26.17 -18.70 -0.15
CA ALA A 193 27.56 -19.15 -0.14
C ALA A 193 28.52 -17.98 0.04
N ARG A 194 28.28 -16.86 -0.64
CA ARG A 194 29.09 -15.64 -0.53
C ARG A 194 29.05 -15.05 0.89
N ILE A 195 27.86 -15.03 1.52
CA ILE A 195 27.72 -14.58 2.91
C ILE A 195 28.54 -15.47 3.84
N MET A 196 28.47 -16.80 3.70
CA MET A 196 29.24 -17.73 4.50
C MET A 196 30.75 -17.55 4.33
N GLU A 197 31.22 -17.33 3.09
CA GLU A 197 32.62 -16.98 2.82
C GLU A 197 33.05 -15.73 3.58
N ILE A 198 32.24 -14.67 3.53
CA ILE A 198 32.55 -13.38 4.18
C ILE A 198 32.57 -13.55 5.69
N LEU A 199 31.57 -14.22 6.27
CA LEU A 199 31.49 -14.49 7.72
C LEU A 199 32.69 -15.30 8.23
N SER A 200 33.28 -16.15 7.39
CA SER A 200 34.46 -16.95 7.72
C SER A 200 35.79 -16.21 7.63
N ARG A 201 35.80 -14.96 7.16
CA ARG A 201 37.01 -14.14 7.02
C ARG A 201 37.51 -13.63 8.38
N ARG A 202 38.80 -13.43 8.49
CA ARG A 202 39.42 -12.82 9.68
C ARG A 202 39.13 -11.32 9.83
N THR A 203 39.03 -10.62 8.70
CA THR A 203 38.74 -9.18 8.64
C THR A 203 37.69 -8.92 7.56
N LYS A 204 36.94 -7.82 7.67
CA LYS A 204 35.80 -7.54 6.81
C LYS A 204 34.82 -8.72 6.76
N ASN A 205 34.51 -9.23 7.95
CA ASN A 205 33.67 -10.40 8.16
C ASN A 205 32.19 -10.08 8.38
N ASN A 206 31.75 -8.86 8.01
CA ASN A 206 30.36 -8.44 8.08
C ASN A 206 29.83 -8.25 6.65
N PRO A 207 29.03 -9.18 6.13
CA PRO A 207 28.39 -9.00 4.82
C PRO A 207 27.29 -7.94 4.89
N CYS A 208 27.17 -7.16 3.82
CA CYS A 208 26.07 -6.21 3.62
C CYS A 208 25.37 -6.55 2.31
N LEU A 209 24.12 -7.00 2.40
CA LEU A 209 23.27 -7.26 1.24
C LEU A 209 22.79 -5.95 0.66
N VAL A 210 23.18 -5.68 -0.58
CA VAL A 210 22.91 -4.44 -1.29
C VAL A 210 22.05 -4.74 -2.52
N GLY A 211 20.85 -4.21 -2.57
CA GLY A 211 19.91 -4.42 -3.68
C GLY A 211 18.66 -3.60 -3.54
N GLU A 212 17.86 -3.54 -4.59
CA GLU A 212 16.60 -2.79 -4.59
C GLU A 212 15.59 -3.36 -3.58
N PRO A 213 14.59 -2.58 -3.13
CA PRO A 213 13.53 -3.08 -2.26
C PRO A 213 12.76 -4.23 -2.94
N GLY A 214 12.41 -5.27 -2.17
CA GLY A 214 11.60 -6.39 -2.69
C GLY A 214 12.36 -7.45 -3.49
N VAL A 215 13.71 -7.37 -3.63
CA VAL A 215 14.49 -8.41 -4.35
C VAL A 215 14.77 -9.66 -3.50
N GLY A 216 14.31 -9.70 -2.24
CA GLY A 216 14.46 -10.86 -1.36
C GLY A 216 15.74 -10.86 -0.51
N LYS A 217 16.25 -9.71 -0.07
CA LYS A 217 17.44 -9.63 0.80
C LYS A 217 17.25 -10.36 2.12
N THR A 218 16.11 -10.18 2.77
CA THR A 218 15.75 -10.84 4.04
C THR A 218 15.64 -12.36 3.85
N ALA A 219 15.02 -12.82 2.77
CA ALA A 219 14.91 -14.23 2.43
C ALA A 219 16.27 -14.94 2.33
N ILE A 220 17.32 -14.27 1.83
CA ILE A 220 18.68 -14.84 1.78
C ILE A 220 19.20 -15.15 3.18
N VAL A 221 18.92 -14.29 4.15
CA VAL A 221 19.34 -14.49 5.55
C VAL A 221 18.50 -15.60 6.21
N GLU A 222 17.23 -15.68 5.90
CA GLU A 222 16.36 -16.78 6.30
C GLU A 222 16.85 -18.13 5.73
N GLY A 223 17.27 -18.13 4.46
CA GLY A 223 17.89 -19.29 3.83
C GLY A 223 19.18 -19.73 4.52
N LEU A 224 20.01 -18.79 4.93
CA LEU A 224 21.20 -19.09 5.73
C LEU A 224 20.84 -19.67 7.11
N ALA A 225 19.85 -19.10 7.78
CA ALA A 225 19.35 -19.60 9.07
C ALA A 225 18.83 -21.04 8.94
N ARG A 226 18.14 -21.35 7.85
CA ARG A 226 17.67 -22.69 7.54
C ARG A 226 18.84 -23.66 7.30
N GLN A 227 19.85 -23.29 6.51
CA GLN A 227 21.04 -24.12 6.30
C GLN A 227 21.81 -24.38 7.60
N ILE A 228 21.87 -23.41 8.52
CA ILE A 228 22.43 -23.59 9.86
C ILE A 228 21.59 -24.58 10.66
N ALA A 229 20.28 -24.46 10.65
CA ALA A 229 19.36 -25.35 11.36
C ALA A 229 19.41 -26.80 10.85
N GLU A 230 19.59 -27.00 9.54
CA GLU A 230 19.74 -28.29 8.86
C GLU A 230 21.17 -28.85 8.97
N GLY A 231 22.15 -28.07 9.45
CA GLY A 231 23.55 -28.47 9.59
C GLY A 231 24.34 -28.50 8.26
N ILE A 232 23.81 -27.92 7.20
CA ILE A 232 24.39 -27.82 5.84
C ILE A 232 25.34 -26.60 5.74
N VAL A 233 26.16 -26.41 6.77
CA VAL A 233 27.10 -25.28 6.85
C VAL A 233 28.46 -25.76 7.33
N PRO A 234 29.55 -25.01 7.08
CA PRO A 234 30.87 -25.30 7.63
C PRO A 234 30.83 -25.47 9.15
N GLU A 235 31.73 -26.28 9.69
CA GLU A 235 31.76 -26.65 11.13
C GLU A 235 31.84 -25.43 12.04
N SER A 236 32.51 -24.35 11.59
CA SER A 236 32.61 -23.07 12.31
C SER A 236 31.29 -22.30 12.44
N MET A 237 30.26 -22.69 11.70
CA MET A 237 28.96 -22.02 11.68
C MET A 237 27.82 -22.86 12.24
N LYS A 238 28.00 -24.13 12.53
CA LYS A 238 26.96 -25.07 13.02
C LYS A 238 26.27 -24.60 14.30
N ASP A 239 27.03 -23.98 15.19
CA ASP A 239 26.54 -23.52 16.49
C ASP A 239 26.11 -22.06 16.48
N LYS A 240 26.17 -21.40 15.31
CA LYS A 240 25.78 -20.00 15.19
C LYS A 240 24.25 -19.85 15.17
N ARG A 241 23.79 -18.74 15.69
CA ARG A 241 22.38 -18.33 15.71
C ARG A 241 22.25 -16.94 15.04
N ILE A 242 21.27 -16.79 14.20
CA ILE A 242 21.00 -15.51 13.53
C ILE A 242 19.84 -14.83 14.24
N MET A 243 20.10 -13.63 14.79
CA MET A 243 19.13 -12.84 15.53
C MET A 243 18.80 -11.57 14.73
N VAL A 244 17.55 -11.39 14.37
CA VAL A 244 17.05 -10.16 13.71
C VAL A 244 16.81 -9.10 14.77
N LEU A 245 17.49 -7.98 14.69
CA LEU A 245 17.38 -6.91 15.66
C LEU A 245 16.29 -5.90 15.26
N ASP A 246 15.33 -5.67 16.15
CA ASP A 246 14.31 -4.61 16.04
C ASP A 246 14.83 -3.30 16.62
N LEU A 247 15.49 -2.51 15.79
CA LEU A 247 15.97 -1.17 16.17
C LEU A 247 14.85 -0.19 16.52
N PRO A 248 13.77 -0.08 15.73
CA PRO A 248 12.62 0.74 16.08
C PRO A 248 12.05 0.40 17.47
N GLY A 249 11.90 -0.87 17.79
CA GLY A 249 11.44 -1.34 19.11
C GLY A 249 12.38 -0.94 20.24
N MET A 250 13.68 -0.93 20.00
CA MET A 250 14.67 -0.47 20.99
C MET A 250 14.62 1.03 21.26
N ILE A 251 14.26 1.83 20.26
CA ILE A 251 14.12 3.29 20.36
C ILE A 251 12.76 3.62 20.99
N ALA A 252 11.72 2.88 20.66
CA ALA A 252 10.39 3.07 21.19
C ALA A 252 10.39 2.91 22.73
N GLY A 253 9.83 3.89 23.43
CA GLY A 253 9.77 3.88 24.90
C GLY A 253 11.05 4.38 25.61
N SER A 254 12.12 4.77 24.91
CA SER A 254 13.23 5.51 25.50
C SER A 254 12.88 6.99 25.53
N LYS A 255 12.70 7.55 26.75
CA LYS A 255 12.43 8.99 26.92
C LYS A 255 13.68 9.85 26.74
N TYR A 256 14.85 9.28 26.91
CA TYR A 256 16.14 9.98 26.86
C TYR A 256 17.16 9.21 26.01
N ARG A 257 18.00 9.94 25.29
CA ARG A 257 19.10 9.41 24.46
C ARG A 257 19.98 8.39 25.21
N GLY A 258 20.26 8.63 26.50
CA GLY A 258 21.08 7.74 27.32
C GLY A 258 20.51 6.35 27.54
N GLU A 259 19.18 6.19 27.56
CA GLU A 259 18.53 4.88 27.74
C GLU A 259 18.75 3.97 26.56
N PHE A 260 18.61 4.49 25.33
CA PHE A 260 18.91 3.73 24.12
C PHE A 260 20.38 3.33 24.06
N GLU A 261 21.30 4.26 24.35
CA GLU A 261 22.73 3.96 24.37
C GLU A 261 23.06 2.86 25.40
N GLU A 262 22.41 2.87 26.55
CA GLU A 262 22.58 1.83 27.57
C GLU A 262 22.03 0.48 27.13
N ARG A 263 20.84 0.44 26.54
CA ARG A 263 20.24 -0.78 25.96
C ARG A 263 21.16 -1.37 24.89
N MET A 264 21.66 -0.54 23.97
CA MET A 264 22.56 -1.00 22.90
C MET A 264 23.89 -1.53 23.47
N LYS A 265 24.48 -0.87 24.49
CA LYS A 265 25.70 -1.36 25.16
C LYS A 265 25.46 -2.68 25.89
N LYS A 266 24.28 -2.88 26.49
CA LYS A 266 23.92 -4.16 27.13
C LYS A 266 23.77 -5.26 26.08
N LEU A 267 23.04 -5.01 24.98
CA LEU A 267 22.90 -5.94 23.86
C LEU A 267 24.26 -6.38 23.32
N ILE A 268 25.17 -5.44 23.05
CA ILE A 268 26.52 -5.75 22.56
C ILE A 268 27.29 -6.64 23.57
N ARG A 269 27.15 -6.41 24.87
CA ARG A 269 27.77 -7.25 25.88
C ARG A 269 27.20 -8.66 25.87
N GLU A 270 25.89 -8.82 25.75
CA GLU A 270 25.22 -10.13 25.65
C GLU A 270 25.68 -10.90 24.42
N VAL A 271 25.70 -10.26 23.24
CA VAL A 271 26.20 -10.86 21.99
C VAL A 271 27.66 -11.32 22.12
N LYS A 272 28.53 -10.51 22.74
CA LYS A 272 29.94 -10.87 22.98
C LYS A 272 30.08 -12.05 23.94
N THR A 273 29.29 -12.07 25.00
CA THR A 273 29.34 -13.13 26.01
C THR A 273 28.85 -14.45 25.41
N ALA A 274 27.80 -14.42 24.62
CA ALA A 274 27.26 -15.59 23.95
C ALA A 274 28.25 -16.16 22.88
N GLY A 275 28.94 -15.31 22.11
CA GLY A 275 29.96 -15.69 21.13
C GLY A 275 29.49 -16.43 19.89
N ASN A 276 28.29 -16.97 19.91
CA ASN A 276 27.68 -17.74 18.82
C ASN A 276 26.56 -16.98 18.07
N ILE A 277 26.35 -15.69 18.35
CA ILE A 277 25.27 -14.90 17.77
C ILE A 277 25.81 -14.09 16.59
N ILE A 278 25.06 -14.13 15.49
CA ILE A 278 25.20 -13.25 14.34
C ILE A 278 23.97 -12.33 14.32
N LEU A 279 24.20 -11.03 14.42
CA LEU A 279 23.09 -10.07 14.34
C LEU A 279 22.73 -9.84 12.87
N PHE A 280 21.45 -9.80 12.57
CA PHE A 280 20.92 -9.32 11.31
C PHE A 280 20.20 -7.99 11.50
N LEU A 281 20.56 -7.03 10.66
CA LEU A 281 19.97 -5.71 10.62
C LEU A 281 19.40 -5.47 9.23
N ASP A 282 18.10 -5.51 9.17
CA ASP A 282 17.42 -4.98 7.99
C ASP A 282 17.45 -3.44 8.03
N GLU A 283 17.48 -2.80 6.88
CA GLU A 283 17.67 -1.35 6.77
C GLU A 283 18.90 -0.82 7.56
N LEU A 284 20.08 -1.39 7.30
CA LEU A 284 21.34 -1.04 7.98
C LEU A 284 21.61 0.46 8.04
N HIS A 285 21.12 1.24 7.08
CA HIS A 285 21.25 2.69 7.04
C HIS A 285 20.58 3.41 8.21
N THR A 286 19.57 2.80 8.86
CA THR A 286 18.87 3.36 10.02
C THR A 286 19.77 3.55 11.23
N ILE A 287 20.89 2.80 11.30
CA ILE A 287 21.89 2.94 12.37
C ILE A 287 22.65 4.25 12.27
N ILE A 288 22.86 4.77 11.05
CA ILE A 288 23.78 5.88 10.76
C ILE A 288 23.06 7.23 10.70
N GLY A 289 22.02 7.40 11.48
CA GLY A 289 21.35 8.68 11.61
C GLY A 289 20.27 8.94 10.57
N ALA A 290 19.23 8.18 10.62
CA ALA A 290 17.94 8.51 10.05
C ALA A 290 17.27 9.66 10.84
N GLY A 291 17.96 10.79 10.91
CA GLY A 291 17.44 11.98 11.54
C GLY A 291 18.26 13.20 11.13
N GLY A 292 17.85 13.86 10.05
CA GLY A 292 18.38 15.17 9.67
C GLY A 292 18.03 16.29 10.66
N ALA A 293 17.68 15.97 11.91
CA ALA A 293 17.48 16.92 12.99
C ALA A 293 18.69 16.87 13.93
N GLU A 294 19.21 18.01 14.31
CA GLU A 294 20.21 18.18 15.37
C GLU A 294 19.79 17.43 16.63
N GLY A 295 20.48 16.31 16.94
CA GLY A 295 20.16 15.44 18.08
C GLY A 295 19.80 14.00 17.77
N ALA A 296 19.84 13.56 16.51
CA ALA A 296 19.58 12.18 16.13
C ALA A 296 20.57 11.20 16.75
N ILE A 297 20.06 10.06 17.20
CA ILE A 297 20.82 9.02 17.88
C ILE A 297 21.69 8.31 16.83
N ASP A 298 23.01 8.46 16.94
CA ASP A 298 23.97 7.77 16.09
C ASP A 298 24.41 6.45 16.75
N ALA A 299 23.64 5.38 16.48
CA ALA A 299 23.95 4.04 16.98
C ALA A 299 25.27 3.49 16.39
N SER A 300 25.73 4.04 15.26
CA SER A 300 26.95 3.59 14.59
C SER A 300 28.17 3.78 15.49
N ASN A 301 28.24 4.89 16.25
CA ASN A 301 29.36 5.16 17.15
C ASN A 301 29.48 4.14 18.28
N ILE A 302 28.40 3.52 18.69
CA ILE A 302 28.39 2.48 19.74
C ILE A 302 28.85 1.13 19.15
N LEU A 303 28.47 0.82 17.91
CA LEU A 303 28.82 -0.43 17.21
C LEU A 303 30.24 -0.44 16.63
N LYS A 304 30.74 0.70 16.14
CA LYS A 304 32.06 0.85 15.49
C LYS A 304 33.20 0.20 16.27
N PRO A 305 33.35 0.38 17.59
CA PRO A 305 34.46 -0.22 18.35
C PRO A 305 34.41 -1.75 18.36
N SER A 306 33.23 -2.34 18.46
CA SER A 306 33.04 -3.79 18.53
C SER A 306 33.22 -4.47 17.17
N LEU A 307 32.69 -3.83 16.12
CA LEU A 307 32.92 -4.25 14.73
C LEU A 307 34.41 -4.10 14.35
N ALA A 308 35.08 -3.06 14.87
CA ALA A 308 36.49 -2.83 14.59
C ALA A 308 37.41 -3.91 15.14
N ARG A 309 37.06 -4.46 16.31
CA ARG A 309 37.83 -5.51 16.98
C ARG A 309 37.42 -6.93 16.52
N GLY A 310 36.39 -7.07 15.71
CA GLY A 310 35.84 -8.39 15.31
C GLY A 310 35.18 -9.15 16.46
N GLU A 311 34.75 -8.45 17.51
CA GLU A 311 34.14 -9.02 18.71
C GLU A 311 32.68 -9.47 18.49
N MET A 312 32.08 -9.05 17.37
CA MET A 312 30.74 -9.41 16.95
C MET A 312 30.66 -9.51 15.43
N GLN A 313 29.73 -10.32 14.95
CA GLN A 313 29.44 -10.47 13.53
C GLN A 313 28.05 -9.92 13.24
N LEU A 314 27.93 -9.21 12.12
CA LEU A 314 26.72 -8.52 11.71
C LEU A 314 26.49 -8.73 10.22
N ILE A 315 25.26 -9.10 9.84
CA ILE A 315 24.75 -9.10 8.48
C ILE A 315 23.89 -7.85 8.34
N GLY A 316 24.16 -7.00 7.35
CA GLY A 316 23.32 -5.85 7.05
C GLY A 316 22.54 -6.06 5.75
N ALA A 317 21.38 -5.42 5.61
CA ALA A 317 20.67 -5.29 4.36
C ALA A 317 20.31 -3.83 4.11
N THR A 318 20.50 -3.33 2.87
CA THR A 318 20.18 -1.95 2.52
C THR A 318 20.05 -1.80 1.00
N THR A 319 19.63 -0.62 0.52
CA THR A 319 19.63 -0.31 -0.91
C THR A 319 20.99 0.20 -1.38
N LEU A 320 21.26 0.16 -2.71
CA LEU A 320 22.51 0.66 -3.27
C LEU A 320 22.70 2.17 -3.01
N THR A 321 21.62 2.92 -3.10
CA THR A 321 21.63 4.38 -2.87
C THR A 321 21.98 4.70 -1.42
N GLU A 322 21.39 4.00 -0.47
CA GLU A 322 21.63 4.17 0.96
C GLU A 322 23.02 3.67 1.36
N TYR A 323 23.48 2.54 0.79
CA TYR A 323 24.84 2.04 1.00
C TYR A 323 25.87 3.09 0.64
N ARG A 324 25.77 3.70 -0.55
CA ARG A 324 26.67 4.78 -1.00
C ARG A 324 26.55 6.04 -0.15
N LYS A 325 25.33 6.40 0.25
CA LYS A 325 25.08 7.64 1.01
C LYS A 325 25.59 7.55 2.45
N TYR A 326 25.46 6.41 3.09
CA TYR A 326 25.66 6.25 4.53
C TYR A 326 26.86 5.36 4.89
N ILE A 327 27.10 4.24 4.19
CA ILE A 327 28.15 3.29 4.54
C ILE A 327 29.50 3.65 3.87
N GLU A 328 29.51 3.91 2.58
CA GLU A 328 30.74 4.27 1.85
C GLU A 328 31.34 5.61 2.28
N LYS A 329 30.51 6.55 2.75
CA LYS A 329 31.00 7.83 3.27
C LYS A 329 31.67 7.72 4.64
N ASP A 330 31.38 6.68 5.40
CA ASP A 330 31.99 6.41 6.69
C ASP A 330 33.16 5.44 6.56
N ALA A 331 34.38 5.95 6.51
CA ALA A 331 35.59 5.15 6.33
C ALA A 331 35.81 4.04 7.37
N ALA A 332 35.16 4.15 8.56
CA ALA A 332 35.24 3.13 9.58
C ALA A 332 34.31 1.95 9.28
N LEU A 333 33.13 2.20 8.74
CA LEU A 333 32.15 1.18 8.36
C LEU A 333 32.54 0.54 7.02
N GLU A 334 32.94 1.31 6.02
CA GLU A 334 33.38 0.81 4.71
C GLU A 334 34.49 -0.27 4.83
N ARG A 335 35.42 -0.08 5.76
CA ARG A 335 36.49 -1.05 6.03
C ARG A 335 36.01 -2.32 6.75
N ARG A 336 34.77 -2.37 7.22
CA ARG A 336 34.22 -3.49 8.03
C ARG A 336 33.15 -4.27 7.33
N PHE A 337 32.39 -3.59 6.46
CA PHE A 337 31.35 -4.24 5.67
C PHE A 337 31.90 -4.66 4.29
N GLN A 338 31.43 -5.82 3.84
CA GLN A 338 31.68 -6.29 2.49
C GLN A 338 30.35 -6.36 1.74
N PRO A 339 30.15 -5.56 0.67
CA PRO A 339 28.90 -5.59 -0.07
C PRO A 339 28.75 -6.92 -0.83
N VAL A 340 27.53 -7.42 -0.82
CA VAL A 340 27.03 -8.55 -1.61
C VAL A 340 25.86 -8.02 -2.40
N THR A 341 26.03 -7.87 -3.71
CA THR A 341 24.95 -7.38 -4.58
C THR A 341 23.88 -8.45 -4.74
N VAL A 342 22.64 -8.06 -4.52
CA VAL A 342 21.45 -8.89 -4.71
C VAL A 342 20.68 -8.32 -5.88
N GLU A 343 20.74 -9.01 -7.01
CA GLU A 343 20.03 -8.61 -8.22
C GLU A 343 18.58 -9.10 -8.23
N GLU A 344 17.75 -8.43 -9.03
CA GLU A 344 16.39 -8.89 -9.31
C GLU A 344 16.46 -10.27 -9.99
N PRO A 345 15.67 -11.27 -9.53
CA PRO A 345 15.65 -12.58 -10.16
C PRO A 345 15.06 -12.49 -11.57
N THR A 346 15.50 -13.38 -12.46
CA THR A 346 14.88 -13.54 -13.78
C THR A 346 13.43 -14.04 -13.67
N GLU A 347 12.63 -13.86 -14.71
CA GLU A 347 11.24 -14.35 -14.73
C GLU A 347 11.17 -15.85 -14.43
N ASP A 348 12.05 -16.66 -15.02
CA ASP A 348 12.09 -18.11 -14.79
C ASP A 348 12.48 -18.49 -13.36
N GLU A 349 13.40 -17.74 -12.75
CA GLU A 349 13.75 -17.92 -11.33
C GLU A 349 12.58 -17.53 -10.43
N CYS A 350 11.88 -16.45 -10.76
CA CYS A 350 10.73 -16.00 -10.01
C CYS A 350 9.56 -17.01 -10.07
N VAL A 351 9.32 -17.62 -11.23
CA VAL A 351 8.31 -18.71 -11.35
C VAL A 351 8.67 -19.86 -10.40
N ARG A 352 9.94 -20.29 -10.34
CA ARG A 352 10.38 -21.35 -9.41
C ARG A 352 10.22 -20.94 -7.94
N ILE A 353 10.44 -19.66 -7.61
CA ILE A 353 10.20 -19.13 -6.25
C ILE A 353 8.70 -19.25 -5.91
N LEU A 354 7.82 -18.82 -6.82
CA LEU A 354 6.37 -18.94 -6.60
C LEU A 354 5.89 -20.39 -6.50
N GLU A 355 6.46 -21.30 -7.31
CA GLU A 355 6.18 -22.74 -7.22
C GLU A 355 6.53 -23.30 -5.82
N GLY A 356 7.65 -22.87 -5.25
CA GLY A 356 8.05 -23.28 -3.90
C GLY A 356 7.20 -22.68 -2.78
N LEU A 357 6.56 -21.54 -3.01
CA LEU A 357 5.65 -20.89 -2.06
C LEU A 357 4.20 -21.34 -2.22
N LYS A 358 3.86 -21.96 -3.35
CA LYS A 358 2.49 -22.35 -3.75
C LYS A 358 1.73 -23.07 -2.63
N GLU A 359 2.30 -24.15 -2.08
CA GLU A 359 1.64 -24.95 -1.05
C GLU A 359 1.26 -24.16 0.19
N LYS A 360 2.08 -23.19 0.61
CA LYS A 360 1.82 -22.34 1.77
C LYS A 360 0.66 -21.38 1.50
N TYR A 361 0.64 -20.74 0.31
CA TYR A 361 -0.46 -19.86 -0.09
C TYR A 361 -1.77 -20.63 -0.29
N GLU A 362 -1.72 -21.82 -0.89
CA GLU A 362 -2.89 -22.70 -1.01
C GLU A 362 -3.46 -23.12 0.35
N ALA A 363 -2.60 -23.40 1.31
CA ALA A 363 -3.01 -23.76 2.67
C ALA A 363 -3.58 -22.55 3.43
N HIS A 364 -3.00 -21.36 3.25
CA HIS A 364 -3.45 -20.15 3.94
C HIS A 364 -4.81 -19.65 3.43
N HIS A 365 -4.99 -19.64 2.10
CA HIS A 365 -6.20 -19.11 1.47
C HIS A 365 -7.27 -20.17 1.22
N ASP A 366 -6.95 -21.47 1.37
CA ASP A 366 -7.83 -22.60 1.06
C ASP A 366 -8.30 -22.60 -0.40
N VAL A 367 -7.36 -22.34 -1.31
CA VAL A 367 -7.53 -22.28 -2.76
C VAL A 367 -6.60 -23.30 -3.45
N GLU A 368 -6.77 -23.51 -4.74
CA GLU A 368 -5.85 -24.27 -5.60
C GLU A 368 -5.27 -23.32 -6.66
N ILE A 369 -3.95 -23.22 -6.75
CA ILE A 369 -3.29 -22.31 -7.69
C ILE A 369 -2.87 -23.08 -8.94
N GLU A 370 -3.36 -22.67 -10.10
CA GLU A 370 -2.95 -23.23 -11.39
C GLU A 370 -1.52 -22.80 -11.76
N GLU A 371 -0.77 -23.65 -12.48
CA GLU A 371 0.59 -23.30 -12.92
C GLU A 371 0.58 -22.09 -13.89
N ASP A 372 -0.46 -21.96 -14.71
CA ASP A 372 -0.61 -20.83 -15.62
C ASP A 372 -0.85 -19.51 -14.84
N ALA A 373 -1.50 -19.54 -13.68
CA ALA A 373 -1.66 -18.39 -12.81
C ALA A 373 -0.30 -17.91 -12.22
N LEU A 374 0.60 -18.84 -11.86
CA LEU A 374 1.95 -18.51 -11.39
C LEU A 374 2.77 -17.80 -12.48
N LYS A 375 2.78 -18.37 -13.69
CA LYS A 375 3.46 -17.76 -14.84
C LYS A 375 2.88 -16.41 -15.19
N ALA A 376 1.55 -16.30 -15.16
CA ALA A 376 0.84 -15.05 -15.42
C ALA A 376 1.19 -13.98 -14.37
N ALA A 377 1.25 -14.34 -13.08
CA ALA A 377 1.63 -13.40 -12.00
C ALA A 377 3.02 -12.82 -12.23
N VAL A 378 4.00 -13.63 -12.64
CA VAL A 378 5.35 -13.16 -12.95
C VAL A 378 5.36 -12.31 -14.20
N HIS A 379 4.89 -12.85 -15.33
CA HIS A 379 4.97 -12.18 -16.64
C HIS A 379 4.20 -10.85 -16.67
N MET A 380 2.96 -10.85 -16.13
CA MET A 380 2.14 -9.65 -16.13
C MET A 380 2.65 -8.62 -15.12
N SER A 381 3.16 -9.01 -13.94
CA SER A 381 3.77 -8.07 -13.00
C SER A 381 5.03 -7.43 -13.58
N CYS A 382 5.87 -8.17 -14.32
CA CYS A 382 7.03 -7.61 -15.02
C CYS A 382 6.62 -6.59 -16.08
N ARG A 383 5.55 -6.86 -16.79
CA ARG A 383 5.10 -6.02 -17.91
C ARG A 383 4.34 -4.76 -17.47
N TYR A 384 3.57 -4.83 -16.40
CA TYR A 384 2.61 -3.79 -16.03
C TYR A 384 2.94 -3.08 -14.70
N ILE A 385 3.77 -3.69 -13.83
CA ILE A 385 4.18 -3.11 -12.55
C ILE A 385 5.66 -2.77 -12.61
N ASN A 386 5.98 -1.49 -12.89
CA ASN A 386 7.35 -1.04 -13.12
C ASN A 386 7.98 -0.31 -11.93
N ASP A 387 7.22 -0.05 -10.88
CA ASP A 387 7.65 0.66 -9.67
C ASP A 387 8.12 -0.27 -8.55
N ARG A 388 8.02 -1.57 -8.75
CA ARG A 388 8.43 -2.63 -7.81
C ARG A 388 9.26 -3.69 -8.51
N PHE A 389 9.99 -4.48 -7.74
CA PHE A 389 10.91 -5.50 -8.22
C PHE A 389 10.41 -6.92 -7.94
N LEU A 390 10.88 -7.89 -8.75
CA LEU A 390 10.67 -9.30 -8.48
C LEU A 390 11.54 -9.75 -7.28
N PRO A 391 11.11 -10.74 -6.51
CA PRO A 391 9.86 -11.51 -6.62
C PRO A 391 8.67 -10.85 -5.93
N ASP A 392 8.87 -9.81 -5.11
CA ASP A 392 7.88 -9.19 -4.23
C ASP A 392 6.58 -8.81 -4.96
N LYS A 393 6.69 -8.09 -6.09
CA LYS A 393 5.52 -7.70 -6.88
C LYS A 393 4.69 -8.88 -7.41
N ALA A 394 5.33 -10.00 -7.73
CA ALA A 394 4.64 -11.18 -8.23
C ALA A 394 3.99 -11.97 -7.08
N ILE A 395 4.64 -12.01 -5.92
CA ILE A 395 4.11 -12.59 -4.68
C ILE A 395 2.87 -11.83 -4.23
N ASP A 396 2.95 -10.50 -4.16
CA ASP A 396 1.83 -9.64 -3.77
C ASP A 396 0.61 -9.82 -4.68
N VAL A 397 0.83 -9.86 -6.01
CA VAL A 397 -0.24 -10.10 -6.98
C VAL A 397 -0.87 -11.49 -6.78
N LEU A 398 -0.07 -12.51 -6.54
CA LEU A 398 -0.57 -13.86 -6.29
C LEU A 398 -1.38 -13.94 -5.00
N ASP A 399 -0.87 -13.35 -3.92
CA ASP A 399 -1.53 -13.31 -2.61
C ASP A 399 -2.90 -12.63 -2.69
N GLU A 400 -2.97 -11.46 -3.33
CA GLU A 400 -4.22 -10.74 -3.53
C GLU A 400 -5.18 -11.51 -4.44
N SER A 401 -4.68 -12.21 -5.47
CA SER A 401 -5.50 -13.05 -6.35
C SER A 401 -6.13 -14.21 -5.58
N CYS A 402 -5.35 -14.87 -4.73
CA CYS A 402 -5.84 -15.93 -3.85
C CYS A 402 -6.91 -15.41 -2.88
N SER A 403 -6.67 -14.26 -2.27
CA SER A 403 -7.60 -13.60 -1.36
C SER A 403 -8.93 -13.25 -2.05
N LYS A 404 -8.85 -12.67 -3.25
CA LYS A 404 -10.02 -12.29 -4.07
C LYS A 404 -10.86 -13.50 -4.46
N VAL A 405 -10.21 -14.60 -4.89
CA VAL A 405 -10.88 -15.85 -5.26
C VAL A 405 -11.58 -16.47 -4.05
N LYS A 406 -10.94 -16.51 -2.89
CA LYS A 406 -11.53 -16.96 -1.62
C LYS A 406 -12.79 -16.16 -1.29
N LEU A 407 -12.72 -14.83 -1.37
CA LEU A 407 -13.86 -13.95 -1.10
C LEU A 407 -15.00 -14.12 -2.11
N ARG A 408 -14.68 -14.33 -3.40
CA ARG A 408 -15.68 -14.61 -4.44
C ARG A 408 -16.44 -15.91 -4.18
N GLY A 409 -15.74 -16.93 -3.64
CA GLY A 409 -16.34 -18.20 -3.21
C GLY A 409 -17.24 -18.07 -1.98
N PHE A 410 -17.09 -17.00 -1.19
CA PHE A 410 -17.80 -16.78 0.08
C PHE A 410 -19.09 -15.97 -0.08
N LYS A 411 -19.94 -16.35 -1.06
CA LYS A 411 -21.30 -15.78 -1.11
C LYS A 411 -22.14 -16.43 -0.03
N VAL A 412 -22.42 -15.70 1.04
CA VAL A 412 -23.35 -16.14 2.07
C VAL A 412 -24.74 -16.28 1.43
N PRO A 413 -25.37 -17.48 1.47
CA PRO A 413 -26.69 -17.68 0.88
C PRO A 413 -27.71 -16.73 1.50
N GLU A 414 -28.62 -16.21 0.69
CA GLU A 414 -29.69 -15.29 1.14
C GLU A 414 -30.51 -15.85 2.32
N ASN A 415 -30.65 -17.17 2.38
CA ASN A 415 -31.32 -17.86 3.48
C ASN A 415 -30.62 -17.65 4.83
N ILE A 416 -29.29 -17.55 4.87
CA ILE A 416 -28.54 -17.31 6.11
C ILE A 416 -28.70 -15.86 6.52
N VAL A 417 -28.51 -14.92 5.57
CA VAL A 417 -28.69 -13.48 5.80
C VAL A 417 -30.13 -13.17 6.25
N GLY A 418 -31.13 -13.74 5.58
CA GLY A 418 -32.52 -13.57 5.94
C GLY A 418 -32.89 -14.11 7.35
N THR A 419 -32.27 -15.23 7.75
CA THR A 419 -32.43 -15.80 9.08
C THR A 419 -31.72 -14.97 10.16
N GLU A 420 -30.53 -14.42 9.87
CA GLU A 420 -29.83 -13.49 10.78
C GLU A 420 -30.64 -12.21 11.03
N ILE A 421 -31.18 -11.60 9.97
CA ILE A 421 -32.04 -10.41 10.08
C ILE A 421 -33.30 -10.74 10.90
N ARG A 422 -33.86 -11.94 10.72
CA ARG A 422 -35.00 -12.39 11.49
C ARG A 422 -34.67 -12.58 12.96
N CYS A 423 -33.53 -13.18 13.30
CA CYS A 423 -33.07 -13.32 14.68
C CYS A 423 -32.91 -11.95 15.35
N GLY A 424 -32.27 -10.99 14.67
CA GLY A 424 -32.11 -9.62 15.19
C GLY A 424 -33.45 -8.88 15.42
N LYS A 425 -34.43 -9.07 14.53
CA LYS A 425 -35.78 -8.49 14.72
C LYS A 425 -36.51 -9.12 15.92
N LEU A 426 -36.45 -10.43 16.05
CA LEU A 426 -37.09 -11.15 17.20
C LEU A 426 -36.44 -10.73 18.53
N GLU A 427 -35.14 -10.44 18.54
CA GLU A 427 -34.44 -9.93 19.71
C GLU A 427 -34.90 -8.53 20.10
N GLN A 428 -35.03 -7.63 19.12
CA GLN A 428 -35.61 -6.28 19.36
C GLN A 428 -37.04 -6.32 19.82
N GLU A 429 -37.91 -7.14 19.20
CA GLU A 429 -39.32 -7.30 19.59
C GLU A 429 -39.45 -7.90 21.00
N LYS A 430 -38.59 -8.83 21.37
CA LYS A 430 -38.51 -9.38 22.73
C LYS A 430 -38.08 -8.32 23.74
N GLU A 431 -37.12 -7.47 23.45
CA GLU A 431 -36.75 -6.36 24.34
C GLU A 431 -37.89 -5.35 24.53
N VAL A 432 -38.64 -5.05 23.47
CA VAL A 432 -39.80 -4.16 23.53
C VAL A 432 -40.90 -4.78 24.38
N ALA A 433 -41.20 -6.07 24.22
CA ALA A 433 -42.18 -6.79 25.02
C ALA A 433 -41.78 -6.84 26.50
N LEU A 434 -40.48 -7.06 26.81
CA LEU A 434 -40.00 -7.02 28.19
C LEU A 434 -40.10 -5.62 28.81
N LYS A 435 -39.84 -4.56 28.06
CA LYS A 435 -40.00 -3.17 28.52
C LYS A 435 -41.49 -2.80 28.75
N ALA A 436 -42.39 -3.41 27.98
CA ALA A 436 -43.86 -3.22 28.15
C ALA A 436 -44.46 -4.07 29.26
N GLY A 437 -43.69 -4.99 29.89
CA GLY A 437 -44.18 -5.87 30.96
C GLY A 437 -44.98 -7.07 30.48
N ASP A 438 -45.02 -7.34 29.18
CA ASP A 438 -45.77 -8.46 28.59
C ASP A 438 -44.90 -9.73 28.58
N ILE A 439 -44.97 -10.48 29.69
CA ILE A 439 -44.11 -11.66 29.94
C ILE A 439 -44.51 -12.83 29.05
N GLU A 440 -45.82 -12.99 28.71
CA GLU A 440 -46.27 -14.09 27.86
C GLU A 440 -45.71 -13.94 26.43
N LYS A 441 -45.84 -12.74 25.85
CA LYS A 441 -45.32 -12.41 24.51
C LYS A 441 -43.80 -12.46 24.44
N ALA A 442 -43.11 -12.02 25.48
CA ALA A 442 -41.64 -12.15 25.56
C ALA A 442 -41.21 -13.62 25.61
N SER A 443 -41.96 -14.51 26.25
CA SER A 443 -41.70 -15.95 26.29
C SER A 443 -41.93 -16.64 24.93
N GLU A 444 -42.98 -16.27 24.21
CA GLU A 444 -43.20 -16.75 22.83
C GLU A 444 -42.10 -16.31 21.89
N LEU A 445 -41.75 -15.03 21.89
CA LEU A 445 -40.64 -14.48 21.06
C LEU A 445 -39.31 -15.12 21.39
N HIS A 446 -39.02 -15.43 22.64
CA HIS A 446 -37.83 -16.15 23.05
C HIS A 446 -37.77 -17.58 22.48
N ARG A 447 -38.92 -18.27 22.42
CA ARG A 447 -39.05 -19.61 21.85
C ARG A 447 -38.79 -19.55 20.33
N GLU A 448 -39.39 -18.58 19.63
CA GLU A 448 -39.20 -18.38 18.21
C GLU A 448 -37.73 -17.99 17.90
N GLN A 449 -37.10 -17.13 18.71
CA GLN A 449 -35.69 -16.75 18.59
C GLN A 449 -34.81 -17.99 18.69
N LYS A 450 -34.98 -18.85 19.70
CA LYS A 450 -34.25 -20.12 19.86
C LYS A 450 -34.41 -21.07 18.68
N GLU A 451 -35.58 -21.16 18.09
CA GLU A 451 -35.83 -21.98 16.91
C GLU A 451 -35.12 -21.41 15.66
N ALA A 452 -35.12 -20.07 15.51
CA ALA A 452 -34.43 -19.38 14.43
C ALA A 452 -32.91 -19.50 14.58
N GLU A 453 -32.36 -19.37 15.79
CA GLU A 453 -30.95 -19.57 16.08
C GLU A 453 -30.46 -21.00 15.76
N LYS A 454 -31.27 -22.02 16.15
CA LYS A 454 -30.93 -23.41 15.78
C LYS A 454 -30.92 -23.64 14.27
N LYS A 455 -31.86 -23.04 13.54
CA LYS A 455 -31.91 -23.11 12.07
C LYS A 455 -30.70 -22.40 11.45
N LEU A 456 -30.34 -21.23 11.99
CA LEU A 456 -29.18 -20.47 11.58
C LEU A 456 -27.87 -21.27 11.80
N GLU A 457 -27.70 -21.86 12.96
CA GLU A 457 -26.53 -22.67 13.28
C GLU A 457 -26.40 -23.92 12.39
N GLN A 458 -27.53 -24.59 12.11
CA GLN A 458 -27.54 -25.72 11.18
C GLN A 458 -27.25 -25.29 9.74
N ALA A 459 -27.78 -24.12 9.32
CA ALA A 459 -27.51 -23.58 7.99
C ALA A 459 -26.03 -23.17 7.87
N LYS A 460 -25.46 -22.51 8.89
CA LYS A 460 -24.02 -22.19 8.95
C LYS A 460 -23.15 -23.44 8.94
N LYS A 461 -23.48 -24.47 9.71
CA LYS A 461 -22.75 -25.76 9.71
C LYS A 461 -22.79 -26.47 8.36
N ARG A 462 -23.96 -26.45 7.68
CA ARG A 462 -24.11 -27.01 6.31
C ARG A 462 -23.33 -26.19 5.26
N PHE A 463 -23.35 -24.89 5.38
CA PHE A 463 -22.60 -23.99 4.51
C PHE A 463 -21.09 -24.18 4.65
N ASN A 464 -20.57 -24.20 5.88
CA ASN A 464 -19.17 -24.42 6.16
C ASN A 464 -18.70 -25.80 5.66
N LYS A 465 -19.46 -26.89 5.94
CA LYS A 465 -19.16 -28.23 5.40
C LYS A 465 -19.19 -28.33 3.88
N LYS A 466 -19.98 -27.48 3.22
CA LYS A 466 -20.06 -27.45 1.75
C LYS A 466 -18.88 -26.67 1.15
N ASN A 467 -18.42 -25.63 1.83
CA ASN A 467 -17.26 -24.82 1.42
C ASN A 467 -15.92 -25.53 1.72
N GLU A 468 -15.81 -26.28 2.82
CA GLU A 468 -14.62 -27.09 3.15
C GLU A 468 -14.27 -28.14 2.07
N LYS A 469 -15.20 -28.47 1.18
CA LYS A 469 -15.02 -29.53 0.16
C LYS A 469 -14.66 -29.03 -1.24
N LYS A 470 -14.61 -27.73 -1.50
CA LYS A 470 -14.30 -27.19 -2.84
C LYS A 470 -13.22 -26.10 -2.70
N LYS A 471 -11.97 -26.49 -2.90
CA LYS A 471 -10.94 -25.51 -3.22
C LYS A 471 -11.27 -24.87 -4.56
N VAL A 472 -11.29 -23.55 -4.61
CA VAL A 472 -11.58 -22.79 -5.82
C VAL A 472 -10.26 -22.57 -6.56
N PRO A 473 -10.16 -22.89 -7.87
CA PRO A 473 -8.92 -22.64 -8.60
C PRO A 473 -8.70 -21.15 -8.81
N VAL A 474 -7.46 -20.73 -8.65
CA VAL A 474 -6.95 -19.40 -9.03
C VAL A 474 -6.42 -19.50 -10.45
N THR A 475 -6.98 -18.74 -11.37
CA THR A 475 -6.67 -18.80 -12.80
C THR A 475 -5.87 -17.58 -13.27
N GLU A 476 -5.35 -17.64 -14.50
CA GLU A 476 -4.71 -16.50 -15.18
C GLU A 476 -5.64 -15.26 -15.21
N GLU A 477 -6.96 -15.47 -15.38
CA GLU A 477 -7.92 -14.37 -15.42
C GLU A 477 -8.04 -13.63 -14.07
N ASP A 478 -7.98 -14.37 -12.96
CA ASP A 478 -8.03 -13.78 -11.62
C ASP A 478 -6.79 -12.92 -11.34
N VAL A 479 -5.63 -13.37 -11.80
CA VAL A 479 -4.37 -12.60 -11.74
C VAL A 479 -4.45 -11.34 -12.61
N ALA A 480 -4.93 -11.47 -13.84
CA ALA A 480 -5.10 -10.34 -14.75
C ALA A 480 -6.09 -9.30 -14.21
N ASP A 481 -7.13 -9.75 -13.52
CA ASP A 481 -8.10 -8.90 -12.84
C ASP A 481 -7.48 -8.07 -11.70
N VAL A 482 -6.56 -8.66 -10.91
CA VAL A 482 -5.85 -7.95 -9.83
C VAL A 482 -4.91 -6.90 -10.42
N ILE A 483 -4.11 -7.28 -11.41
CA ILE A 483 -3.20 -6.35 -12.08
C ILE A 483 -3.98 -5.20 -12.75
N SER A 484 -5.13 -5.50 -13.37
CA SER A 484 -6.00 -4.48 -13.94
C SER A 484 -6.51 -3.50 -12.89
N MET A 485 -6.81 -3.98 -11.68
CA MET A 485 -7.25 -3.13 -10.58
C MET A 485 -6.12 -2.24 -10.06
N TRP A 486 -4.88 -2.75 -9.94
CA TRP A 486 -3.74 -1.98 -9.47
C TRP A 486 -3.27 -0.93 -10.47
N THR A 487 -3.14 -1.35 -11.72
CA THR A 487 -2.56 -0.51 -12.79
C THR A 487 -3.60 0.30 -13.54
N ARG A 488 -4.89 0.00 -13.37
CA ARG A 488 -6.01 0.49 -14.18
C ARG A 488 -5.86 0.16 -15.67
N ILE A 489 -4.96 -0.76 -16.02
CA ILE A 489 -4.76 -1.26 -17.37
C ILE A 489 -5.65 -2.49 -17.55
N PRO A 490 -6.57 -2.56 -18.49
CA PRO A 490 -7.33 -3.77 -18.78
C PRO A 490 -6.38 -4.83 -19.39
N VAL A 491 -5.86 -5.70 -18.53
CA VAL A 491 -4.87 -6.74 -18.88
C VAL A 491 -5.54 -8.01 -19.37
N THR A 492 -6.79 -8.24 -18.98
CA THR A 492 -7.62 -9.35 -19.45
C THR A 492 -7.67 -9.35 -20.96
N ARG A 493 -7.55 -10.55 -21.58
CA ARG A 493 -7.72 -10.73 -23.05
C ARG A 493 -8.95 -9.93 -23.47
N LEU A 494 -8.82 -9.18 -24.59
CA LEU A 494 -9.87 -8.34 -25.14
C LEU A 494 -11.24 -9.02 -24.97
N ASN A 495 -11.97 -8.64 -23.92
CA ASN A 495 -13.31 -9.15 -23.71
C ASN A 495 -14.13 -8.83 -24.96
N GLU A 496 -15.13 -9.65 -25.32
CA GLU A 496 -15.99 -9.41 -26.50
C GLU A 496 -16.50 -7.95 -26.52
N SER A 497 -16.77 -7.37 -25.34
CA SER A 497 -17.19 -5.97 -25.19
C SER A 497 -16.09 -4.95 -25.58
N GLU A 498 -14.82 -5.22 -25.30
CA GLU A 498 -13.69 -4.33 -25.63
C GLU A 498 -13.34 -4.43 -27.12
N SER A 499 -13.39 -5.64 -27.66
CA SER A 499 -13.27 -5.90 -29.11
C SER A 499 -14.37 -5.19 -29.90
N GLU A 500 -15.60 -5.17 -29.39
CA GLU A 500 -16.70 -4.42 -29.96
C GLU A 500 -16.54 -2.91 -29.85
N ARG A 501 -16.00 -2.40 -28.73
CA ARG A 501 -15.68 -0.98 -28.56
C ARG A 501 -14.63 -0.53 -29.58
N LEU A 502 -13.55 -1.30 -29.74
CA LEU A 502 -12.50 -1.03 -30.73
C LEU A 502 -13.02 -1.11 -32.17
N LYS A 503 -13.91 -2.05 -32.47
CA LYS A 503 -14.57 -2.09 -33.80
C LYS A 503 -15.39 -0.83 -34.05
N LYS A 504 -16.08 -0.31 -33.06
CA LYS A 504 -16.96 0.86 -33.13
C LYS A 504 -16.24 2.20 -32.89
N LEU A 505 -14.90 2.18 -32.61
CA LEU A 505 -14.11 3.37 -32.26
C LEU A 505 -14.30 4.52 -33.24
N ASP A 506 -14.25 4.24 -34.53
CA ASP A 506 -14.43 5.24 -35.61
C ASP A 506 -15.76 5.97 -35.41
N LYS A 507 -16.85 5.22 -35.27
CA LYS A 507 -18.19 5.79 -35.09
C LYS A 507 -18.36 6.55 -33.79
N THR A 508 -17.66 6.15 -32.74
CA THR A 508 -17.69 6.85 -31.45
C THR A 508 -16.99 8.19 -31.54
N LEU A 509 -15.83 8.24 -32.20
CA LEU A 509 -15.08 9.47 -32.40
C LEU A 509 -15.82 10.42 -33.36
N GLU A 510 -16.45 9.92 -34.46
CA GLU A 510 -17.25 10.71 -35.41
C GLU A 510 -18.46 11.41 -34.76
N LYS A 511 -19.05 10.82 -33.72
CA LYS A 511 -20.17 11.46 -33.01
C LYS A 511 -19.74 12.74 -32.28
N ARG A 512 -18.49 12.82 -31.83
CA ARG A 512 -17.98 13.92 -31.04
C ARG A 512 -17.15 14.90 -31.86
N VAL A 513 -16.35 14.42 -32.81
CA VAL A 513 -15.46 15.22 -33.65
C VAL A 513 -16.01 15.25 -35.09
N ILE A 514 -16.48 16.41 -35.53
CA ILE A 514 -17.18 16.61 -36.80
C ILE A 514 -16.23 17.14 -37.86
N GLY A 515 -16.30 16.59 -39.07
CA GLY A 515 -15.61 17.10 -40.26
C GLY A 515 -14.13 16.71 -40.34
N GLN A 516 -13.74 15.62 -39.65
CA GLN A 516 -12.36 15.12 -39.61
C GLN A 516 -12.32 13.60 -39.88
N GLU A 517 -13.12 13.12 -40.79
CA GLU A 517 -13.32 11.67 -41.04
C GLU A 517 -11.99 10.95 -41.37
N GLU A 518 -11.12 11.58 -42.19
CA GLU A 518 -9.83 10.97 -42.56
C GLU A 518 -8.86 10.90 -41.35
N ALA A 519 -8.87 11.94 -40.51
CA ALA A 519 -8.09 11.97 -39.28
C ALA A 519 -8.53 10.87 -38.32
N ILE A 520 -9.83 10.71 -38.14
CA ILE A 520 -10.42 9.67 -37.27
C ILE A 520 -10.09 8.28 -37.80
N GLN A 521 -10.21 8.02 -39.10
CA GLN A 521 -9.91 6.73 -39.71
C GLN A 521 -8.42 6.35 -39.55
N ALA A 522 -7.50 7.31 -39.80
CA ALA A 522 -6.07 7.09 -39.65
C ALA A 522 -5.71 6.78 -38.20
N LEU A 523 -6.23 7.59 -37.28
CA LEU A 523 -6.03 7.38 -35.82
C LEU A 523 -6.56 6.03 -35.35
N SER A 524 -7.82 5.72 -35.65
CA SER A 524 -8.47 4.47 -35.25
C SER A 524 -7.75 3.25 -35.81
N LYS A 525 -7.29 3.29 -37.07
CA LYS A 525 -6.53 2.21 -37.69
C LYS A 525 -5.19 1.95 -36.98
N ALA A 526 -4.47 3.01 -36.63
CA ALA A 526 -3.19 2.89 -35.94
C ALA A 526 -3.38 2.38 -34.50
N VAL A 527 -4.40 2.88 -33.79
CA VAL A 527 -4.73 2.42 -32.42
C VAL A 527 -5.17 0.94 -32.44
N LYS A 528 -6.03 0.54 -33.38
CA LYS A 528 -6.44 -0.87 -33.54
C LYS A 528 -5.24 -1.78 -33.78
N ARG A 529 -4.28 -1.36 -34.61
CA ARG A 529 -3.04 -2.12 -34.88
C ARG A 529 -2.19 -2.25 -33.62
N GLY A 530 -2.04 -1.19 -32.82
CA GLY A 530 -1.29 -1.21 -31.56
C GLY A 530 -1.91 -2.13 -30.52
N ARG A 531 -3.26 -2.12 -30.41
CA ARG A 531 -3.98 -2.93 -29.41
C ARG A 531 -4.04 -4.42 -29.72
N VAL A 532 -4.05 -4.79 -30.99
CA VAL A 532 -4.04 -6.20 -31.42
C VAL A 532 -2.65 -6.86 -31.25
N GLY A 533 -1.63 -6.07 -30.84
CA GLY A 533 -0.29 -6.62 -30.58
C GLY A 533 0.58 -6.76 -31.85
N LEU A 534 0.21 -6.12 -32.96
CA LEU A 534 0.99 -6.16 -34.21
C LEU A 534 2.09 -5.07 -34.25
N LYS A 535 2.32 -4.38 -33.15
CA LYS A 535 3.35 -3.34 -33.00
C LYS A 535 4.49 -3.83 -32.11
N ASP A 536 5.66 -3.21 -32.26
CA ASP A 536 6.81 -3.44 -31.40
C ASP A 536 6.44 -3.20 -29.94
N PRO A 537 6.59 -4.19 -29.06
CA PRO A 537 6.23 -4.07 -27.64
C PRO A 537 7.07 -3.04 -26.87
N ALA A 538 8.22 -2.62 -27.42
CA ALA A 538 9.08 -1.59 -26.81
C ALA A 538 8.53 -0.18 -27.01
N ARG A 539 7.60 0.06 -27.93
CA ARG A 539 7.11 1.38 -28.31
C ARG A 539 5.74 1.71 -27.71
N PRO A 540 5.37 3.00 -27.54
CA PRO A 540 4.03 3.42 -27.15
C PRO A 540 2.93 2.83 -28.02
N ILE A 541 1.69 2.71 -27.54
CA ILE A 541 0.52 2.19 -28.29
C ILE A 541 0.36 2.90 -29.63
N GLY A 542 0.56 4.21 -29.66
CA GLY A 542 0.50 5.04 -30.87
C GLY A 542 1.19 6.37 -30.65
N SER A 543 1.81 6.89 -31.70
CA SER A 543 2.44 8.22 -31.72
C SER A 543 1.92 9.00 -32.93
N PHE A 544 1.34 10.17 -32.67
CA PHE A 544 0.62 10.96 -33.64
C PHE A 544 1.07 12.42 -33.64
N LEU A 545 1.21 13.00 -34.83
CA LEU A 545 1.41 14.43 -35.00
C LEU A 545 0.19 15.03 -35.69
N PHE A 546 -0.56 15.89 -34.95
CA PHE A 546 -1.75 16.56 -35.44
C PHE A 546 -1.39 17.95 -35.97
N LEU A 547 -1.54 18.14 -37.24
CA LEU A 547 -1.22 19.40 -37.96
C LEU A 547 -2.49 20.12 -38.36
N GLY A 548 -2.51 21.45 -38.26
CA GLY A 548 -3.62 22.24 -38.73
C GLY A 548 -3.86 23.52 -37.95
N PRO A 549 -4.75 24.41 -38.42
CA PRO A 549 -5.05 25.65 -37.76
C PRO A 549 -5.68 25.48 -36.38
N THR A 550 -5.75 26.55 -35.61
CA THR A 550 -6.42 26.51 -34.29
C THR A 550 -7.93 26.31 -34.45
N GLY A 551 -8.55 25.59 -33.50
CA GLY A 551 -10.01 25.43 -33.46
C GLY A 551 -10.61 24.44 -34.43
N VAL A 552 -9.81 23.55 -35.07
CA VAL A 552 -10.30 22.50 -35.98
C VAL A 552 -10.63 21.18 -35.30
N GLY A 553 -10.39 21.06 -33.99
CA GLY A 553 -10.75 19.88 -33.20
C GLY A 553 -9.59 18.97 -32.78
N LYS A 554 -8.30 19.39 -32.89
CA LYS A 554 -7.13 18.60 -32.50
C LYS A 554 -7.20 18.13 -31.03
N THR A 555 -7.36 19.05 -30.09
CA THR A 555 -7.47 18.73 -28.66
C THR A 555 -8.77 17.96 -28.34
N GLU A 556 -9.87 18.23 -29.06
CA GLU A 556 -11.14 17.53 -28.86
C GLU A 556 -11.05 16.07 -29.29
N LEU A 557 -10.34 15.78 -30.41
CA LEU A 557 -10.09 14.40 -30.83
C LEU A 557 -9.23 13.65 -29.80
N SER A 558 -8.26 14.32 -29.18
CA SER A 558 -7.43 13.72 -28.12
C SER A 558 -8.27 13.37 -26.87
N LYS A 559 -9.21 14.24 -26.46
CA LYS A 559 -10.15 13.98 -25.37
C LYS A 559 -11.11 12.84 -25.70
N ALA A 560 -11.70 12.87 -26.89
CA ALA A 560 -12.60 11.83 -27.34
C ALA A 560 -11.89 10.46 -27.41
N LEU A 561 -10.62 10.45 -27.79
CA LEU A 561 -9.80 9.22 -27.79
C LEU A 561 -9.54 8.72 -26.37
N ALA A 562 -9.21 9.60 -25.40
CA ALA A 562 -9.01 9.22 -24.02
C ALA A 562 -10.29 8.58 -23.44
N GLU A 563 -11.43 9.20 -23.62
CA GLU A 563 -12.72 8.65 -23.19
C GLU A 563 -13.04 7.30 -23.85
N ALA A 564 -12.80 7.17 -25.14
CA ALA A 564 -13.11 5.95 -25.89
C ALA A 564 -12.21 4.76 -25.53
N LEU A 565 -10.90 5.00 -25.25
CA LEU A 565 -9.91 3.97 -24.95
C LEU A 565 -9.81 3.66 -23.47
N PHE A 566 -9.86 4.68 -22.61
CA PHE A 566 -9.54 4.60 -21.19
C PHE A 566 -10.76 4.78 -20.30
N GLY A 567 -11.88 5.26 -20.85
CA GLY A 567 -13.15 5.36 -20.14
C GLY A 567 -13.43 6.73 -19.53
N ASN A 568 -12.42 7.58 -19.38
CA ASN A 568 -12.57 8.93 -18.82
C ASN A 568 -11.73 9.95 -19.61
N GLU A 569 -12.25 11.17 -19.76
CA GLU A 569 -11.47 12.28 -20.34
C GLU A 569 -10.29 12.71 -19.46
N GLU A 570 -10.37 12.47 -18.15
CA GLU A 570 -9.32 12.80 -17.18
C GLU A 570 -8.07 11.96 -17.35
N ASP A 571 -8.17 10.81 -18.04
CA ASP A 571 -7.02 9.98 -18.38
C ASP A 571 -6.17 10.59 -19.53
N MET A 572 -6.33 11.88 -19.79
CA MET A 572 -5.50 12.66 -20.68
C MET A 572 -4.54 13.57 -19.91
N ILE A 573 -3.25 13.32 -20.04
CA ILE A 573 -2.18 14.17 -19.52
C ILE A 573 -1.87 15.25 -20.57
N ARG A 574 -2.26 16.48 -20.31
CA ARG A 574 -1.92 17.61 -21.18
C ARG A 574 -0.65 18.31 -20.71
N VAL A 575 0.27 18.53 -21.63
CA VAL A 575 1.53 19.26 -21.45
C VAL A 575 1.59 20.37 -22.51
N ASP A 576 1.56 21.63 -22.07
CA ASP A 576 1.67 22.79 -22.96
C ASP A 576 3.15 23.10 -23.19
N MET A 577 3.60 22.99 -24.44
CA MET A 577 5.00 23.22 -24.78
C MET A 577 5.42 24.70 -24.72
N SER A 578 4.49 25.62 -24.58
CA SER A 578 4.79 27.03 -24.30
C SER A 578 5.49 27.22 -22.94
N GLU A 579 5.29 26.29 -21.99
CA GLU A 579 5.95 26.31 -20.69
C GLU A 579 7.39 25.73 -20.74
N TYR A 580 7.76 25.09 -21.85
CA TYR A 580 9.03 24.37 -22.06
C TYR A 580 9.88 24.97 -23.17
N MET A 581 9.84 26.28 -23.32
CA MET A 581 10.63 27.03 -24.33
C MET A 581 12.10 27.21 -23.92
N GLU A 582 12.37 27.22 -22.61
CA GLU A 582 13.70 27.47 -22.07
C GLU A 582 14.41 26.17 -21.69
N LYS A 583 15.75 26.15 -21.77
CA LYS A 583 16.57 25.00 -21.42
C LYS A 583 16.31 24.48 -19.99
N HIS A 584 16.11 25.38 -19.04
CA HIS A 584 15.81 25.00 -17.64
C HIS A 584 14.44 24.36 -17.47
N SER A 585 13.52 24.57 -18.39
CA SER A 585 12.19 23.97 -18.31
C SER A 585 12.19 22.47 -18.60
N VAL A 586 13.20 21.95 -19.29
CA VAL A 586 13.38 20.51 -19.52
C VAL A 586 13.58 19.77 -18.21
N SER A 587 14.31 20.35 -17.26
CA SER A 587 14.46 19.78 -15.91
C SER A 587 13.15 19.67 -15.16
N LYS A 588 12.16 20.53 -15.43
CA LYS A 588 10.81 20.40 -14.85
C LYS A 588 10.06 19.18 -15.38
N MET A 589 10.38 18.74 -16.59
CA MET A 589 9.70 17.61 -17.25
C MET A 589 10.14 16.27 -16.65
N ILE A 590 11.46 16.07 -16.47
CA ILE A 590 12.06 14.80 -16.03
C ILE A 590 12.69 14.85 -14.63
N GLY A 591 12.73 16.04 -14.01
CA GLY A 591 13.35 16.30 -12.71
C GLY A 591 14.70 16.99 -12.81
N SER A 592 15.11 17.69 -11.75
CA SER A 592 16.38 18.42 -11.66
C SER A 592 17.53 17.45 -11.35
N PRO A 593 18.72 17.63 -11.96
CA PRO A 593 19.90 16.82 -11.63
C PRO A 593 20.29 16.94 -10.15
N PRO A 594 21.03 15.96 -9.60
CA PRO A 594 21.52 16.01 -8.23
C PRO A 594 22.32 17.30 -7.94
N GLY A 595 22.01 17.95 -6.83
CA GLY A 595 22.67 19.19 -6.41
C GLY A 595 21.97 20.49 -6.82
N TYR A 596 20.89 20.44 -7.58
CA TYR A 596 20.05 21.60 -7.89
C TYR A 596 18.80 21.65 -7.02
N VAL A 597 18.28 22.87 -6.75
CA VAL A 597 17.03 23.08 -6.00
C VAL A 597 15.88 22.39 -6.74
N GLY A 598 15.07 21.59 -6.01
CA GLY A 598 13.95 20.84 -6.59
C GLY A 598 14.32 19.43 -7.10
N HIS A 599 15.47 18.87 -6.73
CA HIS A 599 15.85 17.49 -7.08
C HIS A 599 14.91 16.45 -6.42
N GLU A 600 14.37 16.76 -5.23
CA GLU A 600 13.43 15.88 -4.51
C GLU A 600 12.01 15.90 -5.11
N ASP A 601 11.66 16.94 -5.87
CA ASP A 601 10.29 17.16 -6.38
C ASP A 601 9.98 16.36 -7.65
N GLY A 602 10.77 15.46 -8.11
CA GLY A 602 10.53 14.68 -9.32
C GLY A 602 10.11 15.49 -10.57
N GLY A 603 10.12 14.90 -11.75
CA GLY A 603 9.67 15.58 -12.97
C GLY A 603 8.14 15.57 -13.11
N GLN A 604 7.56 16.70 -13.56
CA GLN A 604 6.11 16.82 -13.70
C GLN A 604 5.51 15.79 -14.68
N LEU A 605 6.18 15.53 -15.79
CA LEU A 605 5.73 14.54 -16.76
C LEU A 605 5.96 13.12 -16.22
N SER A 606 7.17 12.85 -15.73
CA SER A 606 7.53 11.53 -15.21
C SER A 606 6.61 11.07 -14.07
N GLU A 607 6.28 11.98 -13.13
CA GLU A 607 5.36 11.66 -12.03
C GLU A 607 3.92 11.43 -12.51
N LYS A 608 3.41 12.27 -13.45
CA LYS A 608 2.05 12.10 -13.98
C LYS A 608 1.90 10.78 -14.73
N VAL A 609 2.89 10.41 -15.55
CA VAL A 609 2.85 9.16 -16.31
C VAL A 609 3.05 7.95 -15.38
N ARG A 610 3.91 8.05 -14.38
CA ARG A 610 4.08 6.99 -13.39
C ARG A 610 2.78 6.68 -12.62
N ARG A 611 2.00 7.73 -12.29
CA ARG A 611 0.69 7.58 -11.62
C ARG A 611 -0.41 7.07 -12.55
N ASN A 612 -0.34 7.45 -13.84
CA ASN A 612 -1.32 7.07 -14.86
C ASN A 612 -0.60 6.51 -16.10
N PRO A 613 -0.05 5.29 -16.01
CA PRO A 613 0.72 4.70 -17.11
C PRO A 613 -0.15 4.31 -18.33
N TYR A 614 -1.46 4.35 -18.17
CA TYR A 614 -2.45 4.03 -19.21
C TYR A 614 -3.27 5.27 -19.51
N SER A 615 -2.73 6.12 -20.39
CA SER A 615 -3.28 7.45 -20.64
C SER A 615 -2.96 7.96 -22.05
N VAL A 616 -3.68 9.02 -22.47
CA VAL A 616 -3.30 9.83 -23.63
C VAL A 616 -2.40 10.97 -23.16
N ILE A 617 -1.24 11.11 -23.75
CA ILE A 617 -0.35 12.23 -23.48
C ILE A 617 -0.43 13.19 -24.64
N LEU A 618 -0.92 14.38 -24.37
CA LEU A 618 -1.06 15.46 -25.34
C LEU A 618 0.03 16.52 -25.13
N PHE A 619 0.98 16.59 -26.06
CA PHE A 619 1.94 17.69 -26.15
C PHE A 619 1.36 18.75 -27.08
N ASP A 620 0.89 19.86 -26.49
CA ASP A 620 0.25 20.94 -27.24
C ASP A 620 1.29 21.96 -27.70
N GLU A 621 1.18 22.43 -28.95
CA GLU A 621 2.08 23.41 -29.59
C GLU A 621 3.57 22.97 -29.58
N ILE A 622 3.85 21.76 -30.05
CA ILE A 622 5.18 21.12 -30.00
C ILE A 622 6.27 21.95 -30.70
N GLU A 623 5.93 22.79 -31.70
CA GLU A 623 6.85 23.68 -32.37
C GLU A 623 7.48 24.75 -31.47
N LYS A 624 6.91 24.98 -30.27
CA LYS A 624 7.43 25.94 -29.30
C LYS A 624 8.43 25.35 -28.34
N ALA A 625 8.54 24.02 -28.30
CA ALA A 625 9.40 23.30 -27.38
C ALA A 625 10.89 23.57 -27.64
N HIS A 626 11.68 23.64 -26.55
CA HIS A 626 13.14 23.67 -26.66
C HIS A 626 13.68 22.42 -27.36
N PRO A 627 14.77 22.52 -28.15
CA PRO A 627 15.37 21.37 -28.86
C PRO A 627 15.67 20.15 -27.98
N ASP A 628 16.01 20.33 -26.72
CA ASP A 628 16.29 19.23 -25.78
C ASP A 628 15.03 18.39 -25.44
N VAL A 629 13.83 18.97 -25.54
CA VAL A 629 12.57 18.22 -25.38
C VAL A 629 12.44 17.15 -26.45
N PHE A 630 12.87 17.45 -27.69
CA PHE A 630 12.82 16.48 -28.77
C PHE A 630 13.75 15.28 -28.52
N ASN A 631 14.86 15.48 -27.84
CA ASN A 631 15.75 14.37 -27.48
C ASN A 631 15.08 13.42 -26.49
N ILE A 632 14.32 13.95 -25.52
CA ILE A 632 13.52 13.13 -24.59
C ILE A 632 12.40 12.40 -25.34
N LEU A 633 11.70 13.11 -26.22
CA LEU A 633 10.63 12.49 -27.02
C LEU A 633 11.17 11.39 -27.95
N LEU A 634 12.37 11.55 -28.50
CA LEU A 634 13.01 10.50 -29.29
C LEU A 634 13.20 9.22 -28.46
N GLN A 635 13.69 9.35 -27.24
CA GLN A 635 13.84 8.20 -26.33
C GLN A 635 12.47 7.55 -26.03
N VAL A 636 11.44 8.36 -25.77
CA VAL A 636 10.09 7.84 -25.54
C VAL A 636 9.54 7.09 -26.75
N LEU A 637 9.75 7.62 -27.95
CA LEU A 637 9.23 7.06 -29.19
C LEU A 637 9.96 5.77 -29.63
N ASP A 638 11.23 5.60 -29.27
CA ASP A 638 12.03 4.40 -29.60
C ASP A 638 12.00 3.33 -28.52
N ASP A 639 12.38 3.75 -27.29
CA ASP A 639 12.59 2.82 -26.18
C ASP A 639 11.33 2.65 -25.32
N GLY A 640 10.31 3.50 -25.52
CA GLY A 640 9.07 3.50 -24.75
C GLY A 640 9.24 3.83 -23.27
N HIS A 641 10.39 4.34 -22.85
CA HIS A 641 10.64 4.75 -21.47
C HIS A 641 11.61 5.93 -21.39
N ILE A 642 11.59 6.63 -20.27
CA ILE A 642 12.60 7.64 -19.91
C ILE A 642 13.17 7.33 -18.54
N THR A 643 14.40 7.79 -18.29
CA THR A 643 14.98 7.74 -16.95
C THR A 643 14.82 9.12 -16.31
N ASP A 644 14.18 9.19 -15.14
CA ASP A 644 14.02 10.44 -14.41
C ASP A 644 15.34 10.86 -13.71
N SER A 645 15.34 12.05 -13.11
CA SER A 645 16.49 12.56 -12.36
C SER A 645 16.89 11.72 -11.15
N GLN A 646 16.01 10.86 -10.67
CA GLN A 646 16.26 9.95 -9.54
C GLN A 646 16.74 8.57 -10.01
N GLY A 647 16.97 8.39 -11.33
CA GLY A 647 17.40 7.13 -11.92
C GLY A 647 16.29 6.10 -12.14
N ARG A 648 15.02 6.46 -11.91
CA ARG A 648 13.87 5.55 -12.07
C ARG A 648 13.44 5.54 -13.53
N LYS A 649 13.11 4.35 -14.04
CA LYS A 649 12.53 4.18 -15.38
C LYS A 649 11.03 4.47 -15.36
N VAL A 650 10.58 5.40 -16.19
CA VAL A 650 9.16 5.74 -16.38
C VAL A 650 8.70 5.19 -17.71
N ASP A 651 7.68 4.34 -17.69
CA ASP A 651 7.19 3.58 -18.84
C ASP A 651 6.10 4.32 -19.61
N PHE A 652 6.27 4.43 -20.92
CA PHE A 652 5.33 5.04 -21.87
C PHE A 652 4.71 4.02 -22.84
N ARG A 653 5.07 2.73 -22.74
CA ARG A 653 4.62 1.68 -23.70
C ARG A 653 3.12 1.52 -23.74
N ASN A 654 2.44 1.81 -22.64
CA ASN A 654 0.97 1.71 -22.54
C ASN A 654 0.26 3.05 -22.75
N THR A 655 0.97 4.07 -23.24
CA THR A 655 0.40 5.40 -23.53
C THR A 655 0.16 5.61 -25.01
N VAL A 656 -0.75 6.55 -25.32
CA VAL A 656 -0.93 7.10 -26.67
C VAL A 656 -0.37 8.52 -26.68
N ILE A 657 0.62 8.77 -27.52
CA ILE A 657 1.29 10.08 -27.61
C ILE A 657 0.68 10.86 -28.76
N ILE A 658 0.18 12.03 -28.44
CA ILE A 658 -0.37 12.98 -29.41
C ILE A 658 0.39 14.30 -29.29
N MET A 659 0.94 14.77 -30.38
CA MET A 659 1.59 16.06 -30.48
C MET A 659 0.77 16.97 -31.40
N THR A 660 0.47 18.19 -31.00
CA THR A 660 -0.23 19.13 -31.84
C THR A 660 0.71 20.23 -32.33
N SER A 661 0.52 20.66 -33.56
CA SER A 661 1.25 21.79 -34.11
C SER A 661 0.36 22.62 -34.99
N ASN A 662 0.65 23.92 -35.05
CA ASN A 662 0.05 24.89 -35.97
C ASN A 662 0.92 25.09 -37.21
N ALA A 663 2.00 24.33 -37.38
CA ALA A 663 2.85 24.35 -38.57
C ALA A 663 2.01 24.07 -39.83
N GLY A 664 2.25 24.77 -40.89
CA GLY A 664 1.48 24.63 -42.13
C GLY A 664 0.09 25.26 -42.12
N ALA A 665 -0.36 25.88 -41.02
CA ALA A 665 -1.69 26.46 -40.92
C ALA A 665 -1.99 27.49 -42.02
N LYS A 666 -0.99 28.29 -42.42
CA LYS A 666 -1.14 29.25 -43.52
C LYS A 666 -1.38 28.56 -44.87
N ALA A 667 -0.67 27.47 -45.15
CA ALA A 667 -0.83 26.68 -46.38
C ALA A 667 -2.21 25.98 -46.46
N ILE A 668 -2.83 25.70 -45.28
CA ILE A 668 -4.16 25.11 -45.15
C ILE A 668 -5.26 26.17 -45.38
N ILE A 669 -5.09 27.39 -44.81
CA ILE A 669 -6.12 28.46 -44.89
C ILE A 669 -6.09 29.17 -46.26
N GLU A 670 -4.91 29.40 -46.82
CA GLU A 670 -4.70 30.08 -48.10
C GLU A 670 -3.92 29.18 -49.07
N PRO A 671 -4.56 28.17 -49.67
CA PRO A 671 -3.86 27.32 -50.63
C PRO A 671 -3.41 28.14 -51.84
N LYS A 672 -2.11 28.14 -52.13
CA LYS A 672 -1.56 28.78 -53.32
C LYS A 672 -2.16 28.13 -54.54
N LYS A 673 -3.13 28.79 -55.19
CA LYS A 673 -3.69 28.41 -56.48
C LYS A 673 -2.64 28.64 -57.60
N LEU A 674 -1.87 27.63 -57.92
CA LEU A 674 -1.03 27.60 -59.12
C LEU A 674 -1.77 26.82 -60.22
N GLY A 675 -2.33 27.55 -61.19
CA GLY A 675 -2.82 26.99 -62.43
C GLY A 675 -4.35 26.87 -62.55
N PHE A 676 -4.83 27.23 -63.75
CA PHE A 676 -6.19 27.12 -64.23
C PHE A 676 -6.57 25.64 -64.48
N THR A 677 -7.19 24.97 -63.52
CA THR A 677 -7.92 23.70 -63.80
C THR A 677 -9.17 23.68 -62.93
N GLN A 678 -10.32 23.94 -63.59
CA GLN A 678 -11.63 23.65 -63.01
C GLN A 678 -11.87 22.14 -63.03
N GLN A 679 -11.55 21.44 -61.98
CA GLN A 679 -12.20 20.19 -61.57
C GLN A 679 -11.98 20.05 -60.06
N GLU A 680 -13.08 20.18 -59.32
CA GLU A 680 -13.13 19.99 -57.86
C GLU A 680 -13.02 18.48 -57.56
N ASP A 681 -11.80 17.98 -57.51
CA ASP A 681 -11.54 16.67 -56.97
C ASP A 681 -11.00 16.83 -55.56
N GLN A 682 -11.91 16.81 -54.58
CA GLN A 682 -11.60 17.02 -53.14
C GLN A 682 -10.44 16.18 -52.65
N LYS A 683 -10.26 14.95 -53.20
CA LYS A 683 -9.14 14.07 -52.86
C LYS A 683 -7.80 14.55 -53.42
N ALA A 684 -7.80 15.19 -54.60
CA ALA A 684 -6.58 15.73 -55.21
C ALA A 684 -6.12 17.01 -54.48
N ASP A 685 -7.05 17.84 -54.07
CA ASP A 685 -6.78 19.06 -53.29
C ASP A 685 -6.21 18.71 -51.88
N TYR A 686 -6.75 17.69 -51.25
CA TYR A 686 -6.20 17.21 -49.99
C TYR A 686 -4.77 16.68 -50.11
N LYS A 687 -4.47 15.91 -51.13
CA LYS A 687 -3.09 15.40 -51.33
C LYS A 687 -2.10 16.55 -51.56
N ARG A 688 -2.49 17.58 -52.33
CA ARG A 688 -1.67 18.78 -52.53
C ARG A 688 -1.46 19.58 -51.25
N MET A 689 -2.55 19.81 -50.50
CA MET A 689 -2.50 20.46 -49.20
C MET A 689 -1.58 19.73 -48.23
N LYS A 690 -1.72 18.42 -48.13
CA LYS A 690 -0.89 17.57 -47.31
C LYS A 690 0.60 17.64 -47.71
N ALA A 691 0.91 17.67 -49.00
CA ALA A 691 2.28 17.80 -49.50
C ALA A 691 2.89 19.14 -49.07
N ASN A 692 2.19 20.26 -49.26
CA ASN A 692 2.65 21.59 -48.86
C ASN A 692 2.89 21.70 -47.36
N VAL A 693 1.97 21.20 -46.56
CA VAL A 693 2.13 21.13 -45.09
C VAL A 693 3.31 20.30 -44.69
N MET A 694 3.53 19.14 -45.33
CA MET A 694 4.67 18.27 -45.05
C MET A 694 6.00 18.93 -45.38
N ASP A 695 6.06 19.78 -46.40
CA ASP A 695 7.29 20.50 -46.73
C ASP A 695 7.64 21.54 -45.65
N GLU A 696 6.66 22.27 -45.09
CA GLU A 696 6.87 23.18 -43.94
C GLU A 696 7.27 22.40 -42.68
N VAL A 697 6.65 21.24 -42.43
CA VAL A 697 6.94 20.37 -41.28
C VAL A 697 8.37 19.84 -41.34
N LYS A 698 8.87 19.44 -42.53
CA LYS A 698 10.25 18.98 -42.72
C LYS A 698 11.30 20.08 -42.49
N GLN A 699 10.92 21.35 -42.61
CA GLN A 699 11.79 22.50 -42.30
C GLN A 699 11.87 22.76 -40.78
N LEU A 700 10.77 22.49 -40.06
CA LEU A 700 10.65 22.77 -38.62
C LEU A 700 11.20 21.62 -37.76
N PHE A 701 10.95 20.38 -38.15
CA PHE A 701 11.30 19.22 -37.38
C PHE A 701 12.39 18.40 -38.08
N ARG A 702 13.30 17.85 -37.28
CA ARG A 702 14.36 16.97 -37.78
C ARG A 702 13.78 15.73 -38.43
N PRO A 703 14.35 15.26 -39.57
CA PRO A 703 13.88 14.02 -40.22
C PRO A 703 13.85 12.80 -39.30
N GLU A 704 14.81 12.73 -38.39
CA GLU A 704 14.93 11.68 -37.40
C GLU A 704 13.71 11.59 -36.49
N PHE A 705 13.17 12.73 -36.04
CA PHE A 705 11.98 12.80 -35.22
C PHE A 705 10.71 12.40 -36.02
N LEU A 706 10.57 12.92 -37.25
CA LEU A 706 9.41 12.63 -38.08
C LEU A 706 9.31 11.13 -38.44
N ASN A 707 10.44 10.45 -38.64
CA ASN A 707 10.48 9.04 -38.99
C ASN A 707 10.07 8.10 -37.85
N ARG A 708 9.99 8.59 -36.60
CA ARG A 708 9.59 7.80 -35.44
C ARG A 708 8.14 7.95 -35.04
N ILE A 709 7.44 8.89 -35.72
CA ILE A 709 6.03 9.11 -35.54
C ILE A 709 5.23 8.11 -36.40
N ASP A 710 4.29 7.41 -35.81
CA ASP A 710 3.50 6.39 -36.52
C ASP A 710 2.62 6.98 -37.63
N GLU A 711 1.99 8.15 -37.35
CA GLU A 711 1.12 8.80 -38.33
C GLU A 711 1.15 10.32 -38.16
N ILE A 712 1.26 11.02 -39.28
CA ILE A 712 1.13 12.48 -39.35
C ILE A 712 -0.24 12.81 -39.94
N ILE A 713 -1.08 13.42 -39.14
CA ILE A 713 -2.49 13.67 -39.45
C ILE A 713 -2.72 15.16 -39.68
N VAL A 714 -3.20 15.52 -40.87
CA VAL A 714 -3.50 16.91 -41.26
C VAL A 714 -5.00 17.12 -41.10
N PHE A 715 -5.38 18.10 -40.28
CA PHE A 715 -6.78 18.48 -40.04
C PHE A 715 -7.27 19.44 -41.08
N HIS A 716 -8.48 19.20 -41.57
CA HIS A 716 -9.16 20.06 -42.51
C HIS A 716 -9.72 21.34 -41.86
N PRO A 717 -9.78 22.45 -42.61
CA PRO A 717 -10.56 23.60 -42.17
C PRO A 717 -12.05 23.25 -42.13
N LEU A 718 -12.76 23.78 -41.15
CA LEU A 718 -14.18 23.49 -40.95
C LEU A 718 -15.03 24.30 -41.96
N ASN A 719 -15.95 23.64 -42.65
CA ASN A 719 -16.95 24.28 -43.51
C ASN A 719 -18.18 24.71 -42.67
N GLU A 720 -19.07 25.51 -43.25
CA GLU A 720 -20.26 26.02 -42.55
C GLU A 720 -21.19 24.91 -42.02
N ASP A 721 -21.34 23.83 -42.77
CA ASP A 721 -22.18 22.70 -42.34
C ASP A 721 -21.58 21.94 -41.14
N ASN A 722 -20.26 21.82 -41.10
CA ASN A 722 -19.57 21.28 -39.97
C ASN A 722 -19.71 22.19 -38.75
N MET A 723 -19.61 23.52 -38.95
CA MET A 723 -19.81 24.50 -37.87
C MET A 723 -21.23 24.43 -37.29
N LYS A 724 -22.26 24.27 -38.14
CA LYS A 724 -23.66 24.06 -37.68
C LYS A 724 -23.83 22.82 -36.85
N LYS A 725 -23.20 21.72 -37.25
CA LYS A 725 -23.23 20.48 -36.48
C LYS A 725 -22.52 20.61 -35.13
N ILE A 726 -21.37 21.31 -35.08
CA ILE A 726 -20.61 21.58 -33.86
C ILE A 726 -21.43 22.43 -32.89
N VAL A 727 -22.04 23.54 -33.38
CA VAL A 727 -22.97 24.35 -32.58
C VAL A 727 -24.13 23.50 -32.06
N GLY A 728 -24.64 22.59 -32.90
CA GLY A 728 -25.67 21.63 -32.46
C GLY A 728 -25.25 20.74 -31.30
N LEU A 729 -24.00 20.28 -31.26
CA LEU A 729 -23.46 19.52 -30.11
C LEU A 729 -23.30 20.41 -28.87
N MET A 730 -22.74 21.60 -29.02
CA MET A 730 -22.61 22.55 -27.90
C MET A 730 -23.96 22.94 -27.30
N CYS A 731 -24.97 23.17 -28.16
CA CYS A 731 -26.34 23.43 -27.69
C CYS A 731 -26.96 22.25 -26.96
N LYS A 732 -26.65 20.99 -27.36
CA LYS A 732 -27.10 19.79 -26.64
C LYS A 732 -26.52 19.71 -25.22
N GLU A 733 -25.25 20.06 -25.06
CA GLU A 733 -24.60 20.14 -23.73
C GLU A 733 -25.30 21.17 -22.84
N VAL A 734 -25.63 22.36 -23.38
CA VAL A 734 -26.39 23.37 -22.65
C VAL A 734 -27.79 22.88 -22.27
N VAL A 735 -28.50 22.23 -23.21
CA VAL A 735 -29.81 21.63 -22.97
C VAL A 735 -29.76 20.57 -21.85
N GLN A 736 -28.76 19.72 -21.88
CA GLN A 736 -28.59 18.71 -20.86
C GLN A 736 -28.31 19.32 -19.49
N ARG A 737 -27.39 20.29 -19.40
CA ARG A 737 -27.11 21.02 -18.13
C ARG A 737 -28.35 21.78 -17.63
N ALA A 738 -29.11 22.39 -18.50
CA ALA A 738 -30.35 23.06 -18.11
C ALA A 738 -31.39 22.09 -17.56
N LYS A 739 -31.46 20.90 -18.13
CA LYS A 739 -32.35 19.82 -17.62
C LYS A 739 -31.90 19.28 -16.27
N GLU A 740 -30.61 18.99 -16.09
CA GLU A 740 -30.07 18.36 -14.88
C GLU A 740 -30.00 19.33 -13.68
N GLN A 741 -29.62 20.60 -13.92
CA GLN A 741 -29.38 21.56 -12.83
C GLN A 741 -30.55 22.48 -12.57
N LEU A 742 -31.36 22.78 -13.59
CA LEU A 742 -32.44 23.77 -13.53
C LEU A 742 -33.83 23.14 -13.74
N GLU A 743 -33.89 21.85 -14.07
CA GLU A 743 -35.13 21.10 -14.39
C GLU A 743 -35.88 21.70 -15.61
N ILE A 744 -35.20 22.51 -16.47
CA ILE A 744 -35.78 23.18 -17.63
C ILE A 744 -35.61 22.30 -18.87
N THR A 745 -36.69 22.05 -19.57
CA THR A 745 -36.64 21.38 -20.89
C THR A 745 -36.44 22.44 -21.99
N LEU A 746 -35.17 22.67 -22.36
CA LEU A 746 -34.81 23.64 -23.38
C LEU A 746 -34.82 23.02 -24.79
N VAL A 747 -35.52 23.62 -25.74
CA VAL A 747 -35.50 23.24 -27.17
C VAL A 747 -34.88 24.38 -27.97
N VAL A 748 -33.77 24.12 -28.68
CA VAL A 748 -33.06 25.11 -29.49
C VAL A 748 -33.41 24.89 -30.97
N ARG A 749 -34.09 25.87 -31.59
CA ARG A 749 -34.45 25.82 -33.04
C ARG A 749 -33.22 25.91 -33.93
N ASP A 750 -33.27 25.31 -35.12
CA ASP A 750 -32.18 25.33 -36.10
C ASP A 750 -31.85 26.76 -36.60
N SER A 751 -32.83 27.69 -36.57
CA SER A 751 -32.59 29.12 -36.85
C SER A 751 -31.59 29.74 -35.86
N VAL A 752 -31.68 29.38 -34.56
CA VAL A 752 -30.75 29.82 -33.52
C VAL A 752 -29.34 29.29 -33.80
N LYS A 753 -29.22 28.03 -34.18
CA LYS A 753 -27.92 27.43 -34.51
C LYS A 753 -27.26 28.13 -35.71
N LYS A 754 -28.06 28.44 -36.74
CA LYS A 754 -27.58 29.22 -37.93
C LYS A 754 -27.10 30.58 -37.52
N TYR A 755 -27.87 31.30 -36.72
CA TYR A 755 -27.52 32.64 -36.23
C TYR A 755 -26.22 32.67 -35.43
N ILE A 756 -26.02 31.66 -34.53
CA ILE A 756 -24.79 31.52 -33.75
C ILE A 756 -23.59 31.28 -34.68
N VAL A 757 -23.75 30.48 -35.73
CA VAL A 757 -22.69 30.28 -36.73
C VAL A 757 -22.39 31.57 -37.49
N GLU A 758 -23.40 32.32 -37.96
CA GLU A 758 -23.20 33.55 -38.70
C GLU A 758 -22.50 34.66 -37.86
N THR A 759 -22.84 34.75 -36.58
CA THR A 759 -22.27 35.75 -35.67
C THR A 759 -20.92 35.34 -35.08
N GLY A 760 -20.67 34.04 -34.94
CA GLY A 760 -19.51 33.51 -34.27
C GLY A 760 -18.47 32.82 -35.15
N SER A 761 -18.71 32.70 -36.50
CA SER A 761 -17.76 32.06 -37.38
C SER A 761 -16.64 33.01 -37.83
N ASP A 762 -15.39 32.55 -37.64
CA ASP A 762 -14.19 33.18 -38.20
C ASP A 762 -13.34 32.11 -38.89
N LYS A 763 -13.10 32.29 -40.19
CA LYS A 763 -12.31 31.33 -41.00
C LYS A 763 -10.88 31.14 -40.49
N LYS A 764 -10.31 32.12 -39.75
CA LYS A 764 -8.96 32.02 -39.19
C LYS A 764 -8.89 31.25 -37.88
N TYR A 765 -9.96 31.29 -37.06
CA TYR A 765 -9.97 30.76 -35.70
C TYR A 765 -10.84 29.50 -35.52
N GLY A 766 -11.45 29.01 -36.61
CA GLY A 766 -12.22 27.76 -36.63
C GLY A 766 -13.45 27.80 -35.69
N ALA A 767 -13.64 26.74 -34.92
CA ALA A 767 -14.77 26.59 -33.99
C ALA A 767 -14.55 27.26 -32.60
N ARG A 768 -13.37 27.83 -32.33
CA ARG A 768 -13.08 28.44 -31.00
C ARG A 768 -13.95 29.63 -30.65
N PRO A 769 -14.24 30.55 -31.61
CA PRO A 769 -15.19 31.65 -31.39
C PRO A 769 -16.64 31.21 -31.21
N LEU A 770 -17.04 30.06 -31.79
CA LEU A 770 -18.41 29.53 -31.65
C LEU A 770 -18.78 29.21 -30.20
N ARG A 771 -17.84 28.72 -29.39
CA ARG A 771 -18.09 28.45 -27.97
C ARG A 771 -18.45 29.72 -27.20
N ARG A 772 -17.73 30.85 -27.51
CA ARG A 772 -18.04 32.16 -26.93
C ARG A 772 -19.37 32.67 -27.41
N ALA A 773 -19.70 32.45 -28.71
CA ALA A 773 -20.97 32.83 -29.26
C ALA A 773 -22.14 32.06 -28.66
N VAL A 774 -21.99 30.75 -28.40
CA VAL A 774 -23.01 29.96 -27.69
C VAL A 774 -23.17 30.50 -26.27
N GLN A 775 -22.07 30.77 -25.55
CA GLN A 775 -22.11 31.30 -24.20
C GLN A 775 -22.84 32.63 -24.15
N SER A 776 -22.37 33.64 -24.91
CA SER A 776 -22.93 35.01 -24.88
C SER A 776 -24.36 35.10 -25.44
N GLN A 777 -24.70 34.29 -26.46
CA GLN A 777 -26.01 34.41 -27.11
C GLN A 777 -27.06 33.46 -26.55
N LEU A 778 -26.67 32.33 -25.99
CA LEU A 778 -27.62 31.33 -25.46
C LEU A 778 -27.57 31.23 -23.94
N GLU A 779 -26.36 30.99 -23.35
CA GLU A 779 -26.25 30.76 -21.89
C GLU A 779 -26.51 32.05 -21.09
N ASP A 780 -25.85 33.17 -21.44
CA ASP A 780 -25.99 34.42 -20.70
C ASP A 780 -27.46 34.94 -20.81
N LYS A 781 -28.06 34.87 -22.01
CA LYS A 781 -29.46 35.25 -22.20
C LYS A 781 -30.45 34.33 -21.48
N LEU A 782 -30.17 33.04 -21.41
CA LEU A 782 -30.99 32.12 -20.63
C LEU A 782 -30.91 32.45 -19.13
N ALA A 783 -29.70 32.76 -18.65
CA ALA A 783 -29.49 33.17 -17.27
C ALA A 783 -30.22 34.50 -16.94
N GLU A 784 -30.16 35.50 -17.85
CA GLU A 784 -30.92 36.76 -17.71
C GLU A 784 -32.43 36.52 -17.64
N ALA A 785 -32.98 35.68 -18.53
CA ALA A 785 -34.42 35.36 -18.54
C ALA A 785 -34.85 34.64 -17.27
N LEU A 786 -34.00 33.79 -16.69
CA LEU A 786 -34.22 33.14 -15.41
C LEU A 786 -34.21 34.15 -14.25
N LEU A 787 -33.22 35.05 -14.21
CA LEU A 787 -33.09 36.07 -13.16
C LEU A 787 -34.22 37.08 -13.22
N ASN A 788 -34.72 37.44 -14.41
CA ASN A 788 -35.86 38.31 -14.62
C ASN A 788 -37.21 37.63 -14.31
N GLY A 789 -37.23 36.33 -14.02
CA GLY A 789 -38.45 35.60 -13.73
C GLY A 789 -39.33 35.27 -14.95
N GLU A 790 -38.82 35.49 -16.17
CA GLU A 790 -39.49 35.16 -17.44
C GLU A 790 -39.56 33.63 -17.64
N ILE A 791 -38.61 32.89 -17.06
CA ILE A 791 -38.51 31.43 -17.09
C ILE A 791 -38.41 30.92 -15.65
N LYS A 792 -39.16 29.86 -15.32
CA LYS A 792 -39.14 29.23 -14.00
C LYS A 792 -38.58 27.82 -14.12
N ARG A 793 -38.13 27.24 -12.97
CA ARG A 793 -37.75 25.84 -12.90
C ARG A 793 -38.94 24.95 -13.25
N GLY A 794 -38.73 23.94 -14.05
CA GLY A 794 -39.78 23.05 -14.55
C GLY A 794 -40.41 23.44 -15.88
N ASP A 795 -40.09 24.64 -16.41
CA ASP A 795 -40.71 25.14 -17.65
C ASP A 795 -40.17 24.44 -18.90
N HIS A 796 -41.05 24.32 -19.89
CA HIS A 796 -40.67 23.93 -21.25
C HIS A 796 -40.39 25.22 -22.08
N VAL A 797 -39.15 25.42 -22.42
CA VAL A 797 -38.65 26.65 -23.05
C VAL A 797 -38.20 26.40 -24.48
N GLU A 798 -38.66 27.18 -25.42
CA GLU A 798 -38.20 27.12 -26.80
C GLU A 798 -37.39 28.40 -27.14
N ALA A 799 -36.12 28.19 -27.56
CA ALA A 799 -35.25 29.27 -28.03
C ALA A 799 -35.47 29.51 -29.55
N GLY A 800 -35.90 30.68 -29.91
CA GLY A 800 -36.14 31.12 -31.28
C GLY A 800 -35.49 32.48 -31.60
N ILE A 801 -35.52 32.92 -32.86
CA ILE A 801 -34.99 34.22 -33.28
C ILE A 801 -36.15 35.17 -33.54
N SER A 802 -36.09 36.38 -32.94
CA SER A 802 -36.98 37.50 -33.22
C SER A 802 -36.13 38.79 -33.32
N LYS A 803 -36.26 39.53 -34.39
CA LYS A 803 -35.56 40.82 -34.64
C LYS A 803 -34.01 40.74 -34.50
N LYS A 804 -33.41 39.63 -34.99
CA LYS A 804 -31.96 39.32 -34.88
C LYS A 804 -31.47 39.11 -33.45
N GLU A 805 -32.35 38.75 -32.52
CA GLU A 805 -32.01 38.40 -31.16
C GLU A 805 -32.64 37.06 -30.79
N ILE A 806 -31.97 36.29 -29.94
CA ILE A 806 -32.52 35.04 -29.40
C ILE A 806 -33.53 35.41 -28.32
N LYS A 807 -34.76 34.91 -28.48
CA LYS A 807 -35.84 35.04 -27.48
C LYS A 807 -36.31 33.68 -27.05
N PHE A 808 -36.65 33.58 -25.77
CA PHE A 808 -37.18 32.38 -25.14
C PHE A 808 -38.71 32.50 -25.06
N THR A 809 -39.41 31.44 -25.42
CA THR A 809 -40.87 31.33 -25.28
C THR A 809 -41.17 30.12 -24.43
N VAL A 810 -41.91 30.34 -23.35
CA VAL A 810 -42.39 29.22 -22.50
C VAL A 810 -43.59 28.59 -23.21
N ARG A 811 -43.54 27.27 -23.43
CA ARG A 811 -44.68 26.51 -23.92
C ARG A 811 -45.50 26.04 -22.74
N GLU A 812 -46.73 26.44 -22.62
CA GLU A 812 -47.67 25.83 -21.72
C GLU A 812 -47.91 24.37 -22.16
N ILE A 813 -47.70 23.45 -21.22
CA ILE A 813 -48.07 22.03 -21.43
C ILE A 813 -49.59 22.01 -21.35
N ASN A 814 -50.28 21.90 -22.49
CA ASN A 814 -51.71 21.46 -22.45
C ASN A 814 -51.70 20.04 -21.92
N ASN A 815 -52.19 19.88 -20.66
CA ASN A 815 -52.45 18.59 -20.02
C ASN A 815 -53.45 17.77 -20.83
#